data_08e9445092c505fb80c66ba6c9c38df3
#
_entry.id   08e9445092c505fb80c66ba6c9c38df3
#
_cell.length_a   1.000
_cell.length_b   1.000
_cell.length_c   1.000
_cell.angle_alpha   90.00
_cell.angle_beta   90.00
_cell.angle_gamma   90.00
#
_symmetry.space_group_name_H-M   'P 1'
#
loop_
_entity.id
_entity.type
_entity.pdbx_description
1 polymer ?
#
loop_
_entity_poly.entity_id
_entity_poly.type
_entity_poly.pdbx_seq_one_letter_code
_entity_poly.pdbx_strand_id
1 'polypeptide(L)'
;MAKLCYVEGEYRDALGHYSRVNLEDMQLVGAPVYRLSMIAEAYATKGLCLEKVPAASPSLSNKNTGSPSSNRSTTDRDQDIITCYEKSGDIALLYLQEAEKALSAGIQNRSPKPGPTALDQELGYFLETGLQRAHVIHFKNGNLTHGVGRFREILRAVENRTTQNLRMTIARQLAEILLRGMCEQSYWSPLEDPPTVSPLDDPTRQGHTRSKNYSLSRRPRVYSGENLFCPQENTEEALLLLLISESMANRDAVLSRIPEHNNDRIISLQSASVVYDLLTIALGRRGQYEMLSECLERAMKFAFEEFHLWYQLALSLMAAGKSARAVKVLKECIRLKPDDPTIPLLAVKLCIGPLHWLDEGECFAKMVIDMGEKAAEFRAKGFLAIGLVYSLKATDGSLRSTQEDYQRKALGAFQRAQSLSPTDHLAAFYLALQLAVSRQIPEALGYVRQALQLQGDDVHSLHLLALLLSAQKHYHDGLNIIEMALSEYPENFNLLYTKVKLESMCRGPEEALLTCKHMLQIWKSFYNLTNPSDSGRGSSLLDRAIADRRQLNAMTLPDFSDPETGSVHATSIAASRVEQALSEVASSLQSSAPKHGPLHPWMTLAQIWLHAAEVYVGMSKPAEASACTQEASNLFPTSHNVLYMKGQIAELRGNIDEAKRWYEEALSINPTHVKTMQRLGLILHQLQRYSLSEKVLRDAVQAKCYC
;
A
#
# COMPACT_ATOMS: atom_id res chain seq x y z
N MET A 1 11.89 -46.88 -28.60
CA MET A 1 10.74 -47.73 -28.28
C MET A 1 10.01 -47.24 -27.03
N ALA A 2 10.56 -47.19 -25.82
CA ALA A 2 9.83 -46.80 -24.62
C ALA A 2 9.15 -45.41 -24.71
N LYS A 3 9.82 -44.38 -25.28
CA LYS A 3 9.17 -43.10 -25.53
C LYS A 3 7.99 -43.17 -26.52
N LEU A 4 8.10 -44.02 -27.55
CA LEU A 4 7.05 -44.26 -28.52
C LEU A 4 5.85 -44.86 -27.81
N CYS A 5 6.02 -45.91 -27.02
CA CYS A 5 4.95 -46.54 -26.24
C CYS A 5 4.32 -45.54 -25.26
N TYR A 6 5.07 -44.60 -24.68
CA TYR A 6 4.49 -43.55 -23.85
C TYR A 6 3.56 -42.63 -24.66
N VAL A 7 3.98 -42.23 -25.87
CA VAL A 7 3.18 -41.34 -26.73
C VAL A 7 1.92 -42.05 -27.21
N GLU A 8 2.00 -43.36 -27.46
CA GLU A 8 0.88 -44.22 -27.86
C GLU A 8 -0.06 -44.56 -26.69
N GLY A 9 0.32 -44.21 -25.46
CA GLY A 9 -0.47 -44.48 -24.25
C GLY A 9 -0.24 -45.88 -23.63
N GLU A 10 0.67 -46.66 -24.17
CA GLU A 10 1.01 -48.01 -23.70
C GLU A 10 2.05 -47.95 -22.57
N TYR A 11 1.65 -47.42 -21.44
CA TYR A 11 2.56 -47.13 -20.31
C TYR A 11 3.22 -48.38 -19.69
N ARG A 12 2.50 -49.53 -19.70
CA ARG A 12 3.04 -50.78 -19.14
C ARG A 12 4.18 -51.32 -20.00
N ASP A 13 4.02 -51.28 -21.32
CA ASP A 13 5.04 -51.72 -22.26
C ASP A 13 6.25 -50.81 -22.23
N ALA A 14 6.01 -49.48 -22.09
CA ALA A 14 7.09 -48.54 -21.86
C ALA A 14 7.91 -48.88 -20.60
N LEU A 15 7.25 -49.20 -19.49
CA LEU A 15 7.94 -49.65 -18.25
C LEU A 15 8.65 -50.98 -18.43
N GLY A 16 8.10 -51.94 -19.19
CA GLY A 16 8.73 -53.18 -19.56
C GLY A 16 10.04 -53.00 -20.37
N HIS A 17 10.05 -52.01 -21.26
CA HIS A 17 11.29 -51.61 -21.96
C HIS A 17 12.31 -51.00 -21.04
N TYR A 18 11.92 -50.15 -20.07
CA TYR A 18 12.86 -49.56 -19.09
C TYR A 18 13.38 -50.59 -18.09
N SER A 19 12.64 -51.62 -17.74
CA SER A 19 13.14 -52.72 -16.86
C SER A 19 14.24 -53.56 -17.49
N ARG A 20 14.23 -53.66 -18.83
CA ARG A 20 15.30 -54.39 -19.60
C ARG A 20 16.57 -53.55 -19.74
N VAL A 21 16.45 -52.23 -19.62
CA VAL A 21 17.59 -51.32 -19.70
C VAL A 21 17.93 -50.91 -18.27
N ASN A 22 19.06 -51.35 -17.75
CA ASN A 22 19.54 -51.01 -16.41
C ASN A 22 20.00 -49.53 -16.40
N LEU A 23 19.04 -48.58 -16.22
CA LEU A 23 19.32 -47.17 -16.20
C LEU A 23 20.24 -46.75 -15.05
N GLU A 24 20.28 -47.57 -13.98
CA GLU A 24 21.11 -47.31 -12.79
C GLU A 24 22.59 -47.58 -12.97
N ASP A 25 22.93 -48.50 -13.86
CA ASP A 25 24.33 -48.87 -14.15
C ASP A 25 24.98 -48.01 -15.24
N MET A 26 24.24 -47.00 -15.77
CA MET A 26 24.76 -46.13 -16.81
C MET A 26 25.77 -45.12 -16.26
N GLN A 27 26.97 -45.14 -16.83
CA GLN A 27 28.07 -44.23 -16.45
C GLN A 27 27.74 -42.81 -16.91
N LEU A 28 27.67 -41.86 -15.96
CA LEU A 28 27.35 -40.46 -16.20
C LEU A 28 28.60 -39.58 -16.34
N VAL A 29 29.68 -39.96 -15.66
CA VAL A 29 30.95 -39.22 -15.67
C VAL A 29 31.66 -39.44 -16.98
N GLY A 30 31.94 -38.34 -17.72
CA GLY A 30 32.58 -38.41 -19.04
C GLY A 30 31.68 -38.87 -20.17
N ALA A 31 30.37 -39.01 -19.94
CA ALA A 31 29.41 -39.35 -20.99
C ALA A 31 29.26 -38.17 -21.98
N PRO A 32 29.12 -38.44 -23.28
CA PRO A 32 28.86 -37.39 -24.26
C PRO A 32 27.51 -36.71 -24.00
N VAL A 33 27.45 -35.43 -24.35
CA VAL A 33 26.28 -34.53 -24.04
C VAL A 33 24.95 -35.14 -24.49
N TYR A 34 24.86 -35.71 -25.71
CA TYR A 34 23.65 -36.34 -26.21
C TYR A 34 23.19 -37.54 -25.37
N ARG A 35 24.13 -38.28 -24.78
CA ARG A 35 23.80 -39.44 -23.93
C ARG A 35 23.21 -39.01 -22.59
N LEU A 36 23.70 -37.90 -22.01
CA LEU A 36 23.14 -37.34 -20.79
C LEU A 36 21.68 -36.89 -21.01
N SER A 37 21.39 -36.21 -22.14
CA SER A 37 20.03 -35.85 -22.49
C SER A 37 19.13 -37.08 -22.60
N MET A 38 19.57 -38.13 -23.31
CA MET A 38 18.76 -39.33 -23.47
C MET A 38 18.47 -40.04 -22.14
N ILE A 39 19.45 -40.09 -21.23
CA ILE A 39 19.28 -40.74 -19.90
C ILE A 39 18.30 -39.89 -19.04
N ALA A 40 18.44 -38.55 -19.02
CA ALA A 40 17.54 -37.67 -18.31
C ALA A 40 16.09 -37.81 -18.79
N GLU A 41 15.88 -37.83 -20.10
CA GLU A 41 14.56 -38.04 -20.70
C GLU A 41 14.00 -39.44 -20.42
N ALA A 42 14.85 -40.46 -20.36
CA ALA A 42 14.44 -41.84 -20.03
C ALA A 42 13.92 -41.92 -18.58
N TYR A 43 14.59 -41.30 -17.63
CA TYR A 43 14.09 -41.21 -16.26
C TYR A 43 12.78 -40.39 -16.15
N ALA A 44 12.67 -39.26 -16.87
CA ALA A 44 11.45 -38.48 -16.90
C ALA A 44 10.27 -39.30 -17.44
N THR A 45 10.47 -40.00 -18.59
CA THR A 45 9.45 -40.84 -19.20
C THR A 45 9.07 -42.02 -18.30
N LYS A 46 10.04 -42.64 -17.63
CA LYS A 46 9.80 -43.71 -16.65
C LYS A 46 8.91 -43.20 -15.49
N GLY A 47 9.23 -42.03 -14.96
CA GLY A 47 8.43 -41.38 -13.91
C GLY A 47 6.97 -41.10 -14.35
N LEU A 48 6.79 -40.54 -15.56
CA LEU A 48 5.49 -40.27 -16.15
C LEU A 48 4.67 -41.57 -16.35
N CYS A 49 5.31 -42.66 -16.82
CA CYS A 49 4.64 -43.95 -16.95
C CYS A 49 4.22 -44.51 -15.58
N LEU A 50 5.05 -44.39 -14.58
CA LEU A 50 4.75 -44.81 -13.20
C LEU A 50 3.55 -44.04 -12.62
N GLU A 51 3.42 -42.73 -12.89
CA GLU A 51 2.25 -41.93 -12.48
C GLU A 51 0.95 -42.40 -13.15
N LYS A 52 1.03 -42.75 -14.42
CA LYS A 52 -0.15 -43.10 -15.26
C LYS A 52 -0.67 -44.50 -15.06
N VAL A 53 0.19 -45.44 -14.70
CA VAL A 53 -0.26 -46.84 -14.48
C VAL A 53 -0.93 -46.91 -13.10
N PRO A 54 -2.23 -47.29 -13.00
CA PRO A 54 -2.89 -47.45 -11.71
C PRO A 54 -2.24 -48.56 -10.89
N ALA A 55 -2.15 -48.37 -9.57
CA ALA A 55 -1.75 -49.45 -8.66
C ALA A 55 -2.68 -50.64 -8.91
N ALA A 56 -2.11 -51.79 -9.20
CA ALA A 56 -2.90 -53.02 -9.42
C ALA A 56 -3.77 -53.24 -8.19
N SER A 57 -5.09 -53.22 -8.36
CA SER A 57 -6.02 -53.67 -7.33
C SER A 57 -5.65 -55.12 -6.96
N PRO A 58 -5.53 -55.48 -5.66
CA PRO A 58 -5.25 -56.85 -5.29
C PRO A 58 -6.38 -57.71 -5.86
N SER A 59 -6.06 -58.51 -6.89
CA SER A 59 -6.97 -59.49 -7.43
C SER A 59 -7.34 -60.47 -6.32
N LEU A 60 -8.65 -60.57 -6.06
CA LEU A 60 -9.26 -61.58 -5.22
C LEU A 60 -8.92 -62.98 -5.74
N SER A 61 -7.88 -63.59 -5.29
CA SER A 61 -7.64 -65.01 -5.42
C SER A 61 -6.91 -65.58 -4.20
N ASN A 62 -7.74 -66.18 -3.35
CA ASN A 62 -7.50 -67.31 -2.44
C ASN A 62 -6.19 -67.47 -1.61
N LYS A 63 -6.46 -67.35 -0.30
CA LYS A 63 -6.08 -68.26 0.81
C LYS A 63 -4.65 -68.29 1.33
N ASN A 64 -4.64 -67.88 2.62
CA ASN A 64 -3.81 -68.45 3.72
C ASN A 64 -2.31 -68.25 3.65
N THR A 65 -1.87 -67.20 4.27
CA THR A 65 -0.90 -67.24 5.41
C THR A 65 -0.72 -65.82 5.93
N GLY A 66 -0.86 -65.67 7.23
CA GLY A 66 -0.81 -64.35 7.89
C GLY A 66 0.56 -63.74 7.88
N SER A 67 0.62 -62.50 7.43
CA SER A 67 1.54 -61.44 7.90
C SER A 67 1.05 -60.08 7.39
N PRO A 68 1.14 -58.99 8.19
CA PRO A 68 0.62 -57.67 7.84
C PRO A 68 1.62 -56.92 6.97
N SER A 69 1.45 -56.98 5.64
CA SER A 69 2.36 -56.25 4.71
C SER A 69 1.62 -55.54 3.54
N SER A 70 0.41 -55.03 3.77
CA SER A 70 -0.38 -54.42 2.67
C SER A 70 -0.24 -52.89 2.56
N ASN A 71 0.52 -52.22 3.44
CA ASN A 71 0.76 -50.77 3.34
C ASN A 71 2.09 -50.35 2.71
N ARG A 72 2.95 -51.32 2.37
CA ARG A 72 4.26 -51.02 1.76
C ARG A 72 4.24 -50.71 0.26
N SER A 73 3.24 -51.13 -0.49
CA SER A 73 3.28 -51.10 -1.97
C SER A 73 2.99 -49.71 -2.57
N THR A 74 2.22 -48.86 -1.91
CA THR A 74 1.89 -47.50 -2.41
C THR A 74 3.01 -46.52 -2.08
N THR A 75 3.56 -46.58 -0.88
CA THR A 75 4.65 -45.71 -0.44
C THR A 75 5.95 -45.95 -1.21
N ASP A 76 6.25 -47.20 -1.52
CA ASP A 76 7.46 -47.57 -2.30
C ASP A 76 7.35 -47.03 -3.75
N ARG A 77 6.17 -47.09 -4.33
CA ARG A 77 5.91 -46.58 -5.68
C ARG A 77 6.05 -45.04 -5.77
N ASP A 78 5.47 -44.33 -4.83
CA ASP A 78 5.58 -42.86 -4.79
C ASP A 78 7.04 -42.45 -4.61
N GLN A 79 7.81 -43.22 -3.83
CA GLN A 79 9.22 -43.00 -3.69
C GLN A 79 10.00 -43.29 -4.98
N ASP A 80 9.62 -44.33 -5.74
CA ASP A 80 10.23 -44.63 -7.04
C ASP A 80 9.95 -43.51 -8.07
N ILE A 81 8.74 -42.96 -8.08
CA ILE A 81 8.35 -41.83 -8.94
C ILE A 81 9.24 -40.63 -8.60
N ILE A 82 9.33 -40.26 -7.32
CA ILE A 82 10.15 -39.13 -6.84
C ILE A 82 11.60 -39.35 -7.27
N THR A 83 12.14 -40.54 -7.03
CA THR A 83 13.52 -40.89 -7.38
C THR A 83 13.78 -40.75 -8.88
N CYS A 84 12.84 -41.18 -9.72
CA CYS A 84 12.94 -41.04 -11.17
C CYS A 84 13.02 -39.58 -11.60
N TYR A 85 12.17 -38.70 -11.04
CA TYR A 85 12.19 -37.30 -11.40
C TYR A 85 13.40 -36.54 -10.82
N GLU A 86 13.83 -36.85 -9.61
CA GLU A 86 15.06 -36.29 -9.04
C GLU A 86 16.31 -36.66 -9.86
N LYS A 87 16.46 -37.94 -10.22
CA LYS A 87 17.53 -38.37 -11.10
C LYS A 87 17.47 -37.72 -12.49
N SER A 88 16.27 -37.64 -13.07
CA SER A 88 16.05 -36.95 -14.35
C SER A 88 16.49 -35.50 -14.29
N GLY A 89 16.06 -34.78 -13.26
CA GLY A 89 16.42 -33.38 -13.06
C GLY A 89 17.91 -33.16 -12.83
N ASP A 90 18.58 -34.01 -12.03
CA ASP A 90 20.00 -33.91 -11.76
C ASP A 90 20.84 -34.15 -13.02
N ILE A 91 20.45 -35.15 -13.80
CA ILE A 91 21.13 -35.47 -15.07
C ILE A 91 20.83 -34.37 -16.10
N ALA A 92 19.64 -33.79 -16.12
CA ALA A 92 19.31 -32.68 -16.99
C ALA A 92 20.15 -31.43 -16.65
N LEU A 93 20.36 -31.12 -15.38
CA LEU A 93 21.26 -30.04 -14.95
C LEU A 93 22.71 -30.31 -15.36
N LEU A 94 23.19 -31.54 -15.23
CA LEU A 94 24.53 -31.94 -15.70
C LEU A 94 24.63 -31.78 -17.23
N TYR A 95 23.62 -32.21 -17.97
CA TYR A 95 23.54 -32.03 -19.42
C TYR A 95 23.68 -30.55 -19.80
N LEU A 96 22.95 -29.66 -19.15
CA LEU A 96 22.99 -28.21 -19.43
C LEU A 96 24.39 -27.65 -19.16
N GLN A 97 25.06 -28.06 -18.08
CA GLN A 97 26.43 -27.64 -17.75
C GLN A 97 27.43 -28.10 -18.77
N GLU A 98 27.39 -29.37 -19.19
CA GLU A 98 28.34 -29.91 -20.17
C GLU A 98 28.06 -29.36 -21.60
N ALA A 99 26.80 -29.12 -21.96
CA ALA A 99 26.43 -28.45 -23.21
C ALA A 99 27.01 -27.03 -23.29
N GLU A 100 26.95 -26.27 -22.21
CA GLU A 100 27.52 -24.91 -22.17
C GLU A 100 29.06 -24.92 -22.25
N LYS A 101 29.72 -25.87 -21.57
CA LYS A 101 31.17 -26.04 -21.70
C LYS A 101 31.58 -26.38 -23.14
N ALA A 102 30.82 -27.24 -23.81
CA ALA A 102 31.09 -27.62 -25.20
C ALA A 102 30.93 -26.40 -26.14
N LEU A 103 29.94 -25.54 -25.90
CA LEU A 103 29.72 -24.30 -26.66
C LEU A 103 30.85 -23.29 -26.41
N SER A 104 31.24 -23.07 -25.16
CA SER A 104 32.33 -22.15 -24.79
C SER A 104 33.70 -22.61 -25.30
N ALA A 105 33.96 -23.90 -25.34
CA ALA A 105 35.17 -24.45 -25.92
C ALA A 105 35.22 -24.31 -27.46
N GLY A 106 34.06 -24.34 -28.14
CA GLY A 106 33.94 -24.16 -29.58
C GLY A 106 34.17 -22.71 -30.08
N ILE A 107 33.97 -21.73 -29.23
CA ILE A 107 34.15 -20.29 -29.55
C ILE A 107 35.65 -19.92 -29.62
N GLN A 108 36.53 -20.66 -29.01
CA GLN A 108 38.00 -20.42 -29.05
C GLN A 108 38.65 -20.86 -30.36
N ASN A 109 38.03 -21.67 -31.19
CA ASN A 109 38.54 -22.08 -32.49
C ASN A 109 37.85 -21.31 -33.64
N ARG A 110 38.58 -20.34 -34.20
CA ARG A 110 38.19 -19.45 -35.28
C ARG A 110 37.70 -20.19 -36.54
N SER A 111 36.44 -20.10 -36.86
CA SER A 111 35.91 -19.87 -38.22
C SER A 111 34.41 -19.60 -38.18
N PRO A 112 33.87 -18.51 -38.67
CA PRO A 112 32.43 -18.28 -38.79
C PRO A 112 31.92 -19.04 -40.02
N LYS A 113 31.38 -20.23 -39.86
CA LYS A 113 30.42 -20.79 -40.81
C LYS A 113 29.04 -20.49 -40.30
N PRO A 114 28.17 -19.83 -41.10
CA PRO A 114 26.77 -19.65 -40.74
C PRO A 114 26.06 -20.98 -40.97
N GLY A 115 26.02 -21.80 -39.96
CA GLY A 115 25.07 -22.89 -39.82
C GLY A 115 23.92 -22.40 -38.96
N PRO A 116 22.70 -22.95 -39.05
CA PRO A 116 21.60 -22.60 -38.19
C PRO A 116 22.08 -22.81 -36.75
N THR A 117 22.08 -21.75 -36.00
CA THR A 117 22.60 -21.69 -34.64
C THR A 117 21.79 -22.65 -33.76
N ALA A 118 22.42 -23.72 -33.32
CA ALA A 118 21.89 -24.64 -32.30
C ALA A 118 21.58 -23.93 -30.94
N LEU A 119 21.60 -22.61 -30.94
CA LEU A 119 21.42 -21.72 -29.80
C LEU A 119 19.92 -21.39 -29.51
N ASP A 120 19.00 -21.76 -30.40
CA ASP A 120 17.57 -21.47 -30.24
C ASP A 120 16.73 -22.75 -29.99
N GLN A 121 17.35 -23.86 -29.61
CA GLN A 121 16.60 -25.06 -29.23
C GLN A 121 16.02 -24.86 -27.81
N GLU A 122 14.73 -24.69 -27.74
CA GLU A 122 13.97 -24.81 -26.47
C GLU A 122 14.26 -26.17 -25.84
N LEU A 123 14.23 -26.22 -24.48
CA LEU A 123 14.32 -27.47 -23.74
C LEU A 123 13.20 -28.42 -24.19
N GLY A 124 13.57 -29.64 -24.56
CA GLY A 124 12.57 -30.64 -24.96
C GLY A 124 11.64 -30.96 -23.78
N TYR A 125 10.37 -31.26 -24.10
CA TYR A 125 9.32 -31.55 -23.13
C TYR A 125 9.73 -32.52 -21.99
N PHE A 126 10.45 -33.57 -22.30
CA PHE A 126 10.86 -34.56 -21.27
C PHE A 126 11.96 -34.04 -20.36
N LEU A 127 12.89 -33.23 -20.86
CA LEU A 127 13.91 -32.58 -20.05
C LEU A 127 13.29 -31.57 -19.09
N GLU A 128 12.42 -30.73 -19.60
CA GLU A 128 11.70 -29.75 -18.79
C GLU A 128 10.81 -30.43 -17.74
N THR A 129 10.12 -31.51 -18.12
CA THR A 129 9.31 -32.31 -17.20
C THR A 129 10.18 -32.89 -16.07
N GLY A 130 11.35 -33.42 -16.38
CA GLY A 130 12.28 -33.93 -15.37
C GLY A 130 12.75 -32.86 -14.38
N LEU A 131 13.02 -31.65 -14.86
CA LEU A 131 13.39 -30.53 -14.02
C LEU A 131 12.27 -30.02 -13.11
N GLN A 132 11.02 -29.97 -13.63
CA GLN A 132 9.90 -29.36 -12.91
C GLN A 132 9.10 -30.35 -12.05
N ARG A 133 9.13 -31.64 -12.33
CA ARG A 133 8.19 -32.60 -11.73
C ARG A 133 8.54 -33.01 -10.31
N ALA A 134 9.83 -33.09 -9.97
CA ALA A 134 10.28 -33.54 -8.65
C ALA A 134 9.72 -32.64 -7.52
N HIS A 135 9.81 -31.33 -7.67
CA HIS A 135 9.31 -30.40 -6.64
C HIS A 135 7.80 -30.43 -6.53
N VAL A 136 7.07 -30.57 -7.64
CA VAL A 136 5.59 -30.67 -7.63
C VAL A 136 5.14 -31.89 -6.82
N ILE A 137 5.82 -33.03 -6.95
CA ILE A 137 5.48 -34.24 -6.19
C ILE A 137 5.84 -34.10 -4.71
N HIS A 138 6.96 -33.47 -4.39
CA HIS A 138 7.29 -33.17 -2.99
C HIS A 138 6.22 -32.33 -2.32
N PHE A 139 5.67 -31.31 -3.00
CA PHE A 139 4.58 -30.49 -2.46
C PHE A 139 3.27 -31.27 -2.33
N LYS A 140 2.92 -32.13 -3.30
CA LYS A 140 1.75 -33.00 -3.20
C LYS A 140 1.84 -33.95 -1.99
N ASN A 141 3.04 -34.40 -1.65
CA ASN A 141 3.27 -35.29 -0.51
C ASN A 141 3.49 -34.54 0.82
N GLY A 142 3.33 -33.22 0.83
CA GLY A 142 3.51 -32.39 2.03
C GLY A 142 4.96 -32.12 2.43
N ASN A 143 5.96 -32.49 1.61
CA ASN A 143 7.39 -32.29 1.88
C ASN A 143 7.83 -30.90 1.40
N LEU A 144 7.38 -29.86 2.07
CA LEU A 144 7.67 -28.47 1.72
C LEU A 144 9.18 -28.18 1.67
N THR A 145 9.92 -28.65 2.67
CA THR A 145 11.36 -28.44 2.80
C THR A 145 12.14 -29.01 1.61
N HIS A 146 11.86 -30.25 1.23
CA HIS A 146 12.50 -30.87 0.06
C HIS A 146 12.10 -30.18 -1.24
N GLY A 147 10.85 -29.79 -1.40
CA GLY A 147 10.36 -29.05 -2.57
C GLY A 147 11.06 -27.71 -2.75
N VAL A 148 11.16 -26.90 -1.70
CA VAL A 148 11.88 -25.62 -1.70
C VAL A 148 13.36 -25.80 -1.95
N GLY A 149 14.00 -26.79 -1.32
CA GLY A 149 15.40 -27.15 -1.57
C GLY A 149 15.66 -27.45 -3.03
N ARG A 150 14.77 -28.22 -3.67
CA ARG A 150 14.88 -28.54 -5.10
C ARG A 150 14.74 -27.34 -6.01
N PHE A 151 13.81 -26.42 -5.73
CA PHE A 151 13.70 -25.16 -6.46
C PHE A 151 15.00 -24.34 -6.38
N ARG A 152 15.58 -24.23 -5.19
CA ARG A 152 16.83 -23.49 -4.97
C ARG A 152 18.00 -24.12 -5.72
N GLU A 153 18.10 -25.45 -5.76
CA GLU A 153 19.12 -26.17 -6.53
C GLU A 153 19.03 -25.86 -8.03
N ILE A 154 17.84 -25.89 -8.61
CA ILE A 154 17.63 -25.59 -10.01
C ILE A 154 17.99 -24.11 -10.32
N LEU A 155 17.62 -23.18 -9.45
CA LEU A 155 17.94 -21.77 -9.61
C LEU A 155 19.46 -21.49 -9.49
N ARG A 156 20.21 -22.34 -8.80
CA ARG A 156 21.68 -22.26 -8.73
C ARG A 156 22.39 -22.86 -9.95
N ALA A 157 21.66 -23.55 -10.81
CA ALA A 157 22.22 -24.10 -12.03
C ALA A 157 22.69 -23.02 -13.00
N VAL A 158 23.51 -23.40 -13.96
CA VAL A 158 24.08 -22.49 -14.95
C VAL A 158 23.01 -21.71 -15.70
N GLU A 159 23.18 -20.40 -15.78
CA GLU A 159 22.37 -19.50 -16.59
C GLU A 159 22.79 -19.57 -18.06
N ASN A 160 21.89 -20.06 -18.90
CA ASN A 160 22.05 -19.94 -20.34
C ASN A 160 20.74 -19.52 -21.00
N ARG A 161 20.80 -19.16 -22.26
CA ARG A 161 19.62 -18.64 -23.00
C ARG A 161 18.48 -19.65 -23.04
N THR A 162 18.77 -20.93 -23.13
CA THR A 162 17.77 -22.01 -23.21
C THR A 162 17.07 -22.28 -21.88
N THR A 163 17.68 -21.93 -20.74
CA THR A 163 17.10 -22.14 -19.41
C THR A 163 16.37 -20.93 -18.87
N GLN A 164 16.37 -19.82 -19.57
CA GLN A 164 15.87 -18.54 -19.08
C GLN A 164 14.38 -18.58 -18.75
N ASN A 165 13.54 -19.12 -19.63
CA ASN A 165 12.10 -19.26 -19.41
C ASN A 165 11.79 -20.22 -18.26
N LEU A 166 12.55 -21.32 -18.16
CA LEU A 166 12.45 -22.26 -17.05
C LEU A 166 12.77 -21.58 -15.71
N ARG A 167 13.87 -20.83 -15.66
CA ARG A 167 14.30 -20.12 -14.44
C ARG A 167 13.29 -19.09 -14.01
N MET A 168 12.74 -18.32 -14.94
CA MET A 168 11.67 -17.35 -14.65
C MET A 168 10.43 -18.05 -14.06
N THR A 169 10.03 -19.16 -14.65
CA THR A 169 8.87 -19.94 -14.16
C THR A 169 9.13 -20.50 -12.77
N ILE A 170 10.30 -21.07 -12.53
CA ILE A 170 10.68 -21.65 -11.24
C ILE A 170 10.86 -20.56 -10.18
N ALA A 171 11.48 -19.44 -10.50
CA ALA A 171 11.63 -18.31 -9.58
C ALA A 171 10.27 -17.76 -9.15
N ARG A 172 9.34 -17.59 -10.09
CA ARG A 172 7.97 -17.18 -9.80
C ARG A 172 7.23 -18.19 -8.92
N GLN A 173 7.30 -19.49 -9.24
CA GLN A 173 6.65 -20.53 -8.46
C GLN A 173 7.21 -20.62 -7.03
N LEU A 174 8.51 -20.53 -6.87
CA LEU A 174 9.13 -20.49 -5.54
C LEU A 174 8.70 -19.25 -4.76
N ALA A 175 8.68 -18.08 -5.40
CA ALA A 175 8.20 -16.85 -4.77
C ALA A 175 6.74 -16.98 -4.31
N GLU A 176 5.87 -17.59 -5.12
CA GLU A 176 4.48 -17.83 -4.75
C GLU A 176 4.36 -18.76 -3.52
N ILE A 177 5.14 -19.82 -3.45
CA ILE A 177 5.18 -20.73 -2.31
C ILE A 177 5.67 -20.01 -1.04
N LEU A 178 6.74 -19.23 -1.16
CA LEU A 178 7.29 -18.44 -0.05
C LEU A 178 6.27 -17.42 0.50
N LEU A 179 5.47 -16.80 -0.37
CA LEU A 179 4.47 -15.81 0.03
C LEU A 179 3.18 -16.42 0.59
N ARG A 180 2.76 -17.59 0.10
CA ARG A 180 1.45 -18.18 0.38
C ARG A 180 1.50 -19.45 1.21
N GLY A 181 2.54 -20.25 1.06
CA GLY A 181 2.65 -21.59 1.62
C GLY A 181 3.59 -21.75 2.80
N MET A 182 4.46 -20.78 3.05
CA MET A 182 5.46 -20.84 4.12
C MET A 182 5.25 -19.76 5.15
N CYS A 183 5.21 -20.12 6.43
CA CYS A 183 5.21 -19.14 7.52
C CYS A 183 6.66 -18.75 7.88
N GLU A 184 6.81 -17.57 8.49
CA GLU A 184 8.11 -17.02 8.87
C GLU A 184 8.93 -17.97 9.77
N GLN A 185 8.26 -18.67 10.65
CA GLN A 185 8.90 -19.60 11.60
C GLN A 185 9.47 -20.88 10.93
N SER A 186 8.96 -21.24 9.74
CA SER A 186 9.42 -22.43 9.00
C SER A 186 10.44 -22.10 7.90
N TYR A 187 10.77 -20.82 7.75
CA TYR A 187 11.74 -20.35 6.76
C TYR A 187 13.19 -20.62 7.22
N TRP A 188 14.04 -20.99 6.29
CA TRP A 188 15.48 -21.07 6.47
C TRP A 188 16.18 -20.37 5.30
N SER A 189 17.30 -19.71 5.59
CA SER A 189 18.09 -19.01 4.59
C SER A 189 18.65 -19.96 3.52
N PRO A 190 18.80 -19.55 2.25
CA PRO A 190 19.41 -20.39 1.21
C PRO A 190 20.83 -20.87 1.50
N LEU A 191 21.56 -20.24 2.42
CA LEU A 191 22.91 -20.65 2.82
C LEU A 191 22.92 -21.63 4.00
N GLU A 192 21.80 -21.79 4.69
CA GLU A 192 21.65 -22.68 5.83
C GLU A 192 21.23 -24.08 5.39
N ASP A 193 21.55 -25.08 6.19
CA ASP A 193 21.04 -26.42 5.99
C ASP A 193 19.53 -26.46 6.29
N PRO A 194 18.74 -27.22 5.51
CA PRO A 194 17.31 -27.34 5.75
C PRO A 194 17.04 -27.87 7.16
N PRO A 195 15.99 -27.39 7.85
CA PRO A 195 15.65 -27.86 9.18
C PRO A 195 15.40 -29.38 9.14
N THR A 196 16.07 -30.10 10.02
CA THR A 196 15.83 -31.54 10.20
C THR A 196 14.39 -31.70 10.66
N VAL A 197 13.62 -32.49 9.91
CA VAL A 197 12.23 -32.81 10.27
C VAL A 197 12.20 -33.26 11.72
N SER A 198 11.44 -32.58 12.56
CA SER A 198 11.31 -32.89 13.98
C SER A 198 10.92 -34.35 14.17
N PRO A 199 11.53 -35.10 15.09
CA PRO A 199 11.23 -36.51 15.34
C PRO A 199 9.78 -36.79 15.75
N LEU A 200 8.98 -35.75 15.97
CA LEU A 200 7.58 -35.86 16.38
C LEU A 200 6.60 -36.13 15.22
N ASP A 201 7.03 -35.99 13.95
CA ASP A 201 6.09 -36.07 12.83
C ASP A 201 6.01 -37.42 12.12
N ASP A 202 6.80 -38.42 12.43
CA ASP A 202 6.51 -39.81 12.07
C ASP A 202 7.61 -40.80 12.54
N PRO A 203 7.39 -41.60 13.60
CA PRO A 203 8.39 -42.61 14.05
C PRO A 203 8.53 -43.80 13.08
N THR A 204 7.69 -43.89 12.05
CA THR A 204 7.69 -45.02 11.09
C THR A 204 8.56 -44.77 9.86
N ARG A 205 9.04 -43.55 9.64
CA ARG A 205 9.85 -43.17 8.46
C ARG A 205 11.40 -43.18 8.65
N GLN A 206 11.90 -43.65 9.78
CA GLN A 206 13.36 -43.70 10.06
C GLN A 206 14.14 -44.71 9.23
N GLY A 207 13.51 -45.38 8.25
CA GLY A 207 14.15 -46.46 7.47
C GLY A 207 14.86 -46.07 6.17
N HIS A 208 14.70 -44.85 5.63
CA HIS A 208 15.17 -44.55 4.27
C HIS A 208 16.08 -43.31 4.15
N THR A 209 17.05 -43.16 5.03
CA THR A 209 18.19 -42.24 4.84
C THR A 209 19.26 -42.78 3.88
N ARG A 210 18.89 -43.56 2.88
CA ARG A 210 19.85 -44.17 1.92
C ARG A 210 19.92 -43.47 0.57
N SER A 211 19.36 -42.29 0.39
CA SER A 211 19.46 -41.54 -0.87
C SER A 211 20.58 -40.49 -0.92
N LYS A 212 21.50 -40.46 0.05
CA LYS A 212 22.61 -39.48 0.05
C LYS A 212 23.78 -39.79 -0.87
N ASN A 213 23.76 -40.89 -1.64
CA ASN A 213 24.88 -41.30 -2.47
C ASN A 213 24.80 -40.93 -3.95
N TYR A 214 23.88 -40.04 -4.34
CA TYR A 214 23.88 -39.40 -5.67
C TYR A 214 24.37 -37.95 -5.61
N SER A 215 25.46 -37.71 -4.91
CA SER A 215 26.20 -36.49 -5.15
C SER A 215 26.92 -36.67 -6.49
N LEU A 216 26.36 -36.13 -7.56
CA LEU A 216 27.13 -35.75 -8.72
C LEU A 216 28.38 -35.03 -8.20
N SER A 217 29.58 -35.49 -8.55
CA SER A 217 30.86 -35.03 -8.01
C SER A 217 31.17 -33.55 -8.32
N ARG A 218 30.23 -32.83 -8.91
CA ARG A 218 30.25 -31.39 -9.17
C ARG A 218 28.93 -30.77 -8.72
N ARG A 219 28.96 -30.19 -7.55
CA ARG A 219 27.91 -29.25 -7.14
C ARG A 219 27.90 -28.05 -8.10
N PRO A 220 26.71 -27.48 -8.47
CA PRO A 220 26.65 -26.24 -9.23
C PRO A 220 27.53 -25.19 -8.58
N ARG A 221 28.17 -24.33 -9.40
CA ARG A 221 28.97 -23.22 -8.87
C ARG A 221 28.07 -22.35 -8.01
N VAL A 222 28.33 -22.26 -6.73
CA VAL A 222 27.73 -21.33 -5.83
C VAL A 222 28.47 -20.00 -6.01
N TYR A 223 27.74 -18.93 -6.29
CA TYR A 223 28.32 -17.60 -6.24
C TYR A 223 28.84 -17.36 -4.82
N SER A 224 30.09 -16.98 -4.70
CA SER A 224 30.75 -16.67 -3.43
C SER A 224 31.35 -15.28 -3.51
N GLY A 225 31.07 -14.43 -2.53
CA GLY A 225 31.62 -13.09 -2.41
C GLY A 225 31.15 -12.44 -1.12
N GLU A 226 31.96 -11.52 -0.57
CA GLU A 226 31.67 -10.85 0.71
C GLU A 226 30.43 -9.92 0.65
N ASN A 227 30.00 -9.53 -0.56
CA ASN A 227 28.89 -8.58 -0.78
C ASN A 227 27.64 -9.25 -1.39
N LEU A 228 27.49 -10.55 -1.28
CA LEU A 228 26.29 -11.24 -1.76
C LEU A 228 25.14 -11.02 -0.78
N PHE A 229 24.06 -10.44 -1.28
CA PHE A 229 22.81 -10.36 -0.53
C PHE A 229 22.26 -11.78 -0.30
N CYS A 230 22.04 -12.11 0.97
CA CYS A 230 21.39 -13.36 1.36
C CYS A 230 20.11 -13.02 2.12
N PRO A 231 18.94 -13.43 1.59
CA PRO A 231 17.67 -13.17 2.26
C PRO A 231 17.59 -13.90 3.61
N GLN A 232 17.07 -13.19 4.61
CA GLN A 232 16.88 -13.70 5.97
C GLN A 232 15.42 -14.09 6.23
N GLU A 233 14.50 -13.54 5.45
CA GLU A 233 13.06 -13.75 5.57
C GLU A 233 12.48 -14.30 4.27
N ASN A 234 11.35 -15.04 4.39
CA ASN A 234 10.64 -15.59 3.23
C ASN A 234 10.17 -14.50 2.26
N THR A 235 9.74 -13.35 2.76
CA THR A 235 9.31 -12.20 1.94
C THR A 235 10.46 -11.54 1.20
N GLU A 236 11.66 -11.52 1.76
CA GLU A 236 12.86 -11.00 1.11
C GLU A 236 13.31 -11.88 -0.05
N GLU A 237 13.35 -13.20 0.16
CA GLU A 237 13.69 -14.15 -0.92
C GLU A 237 12.64 -14.10 -2.03
N ALA A 238 11.35 -14.08 -1.68
CA ALA A 238 10.29 -13.98 -2.65
C ALA A 238 10.38 -12.67 -3.46
N LEU A 239 10.66 -11.55 -2.81
CA LEU A 239 10.83 -10.26 -3.48
C LEU A 239 12.03 -10.27 -4.43
N LEU A 240 13.18 -10.80 -4.00
CA LEU A 240 14.36 -10.93 -4.85
C LEU A 240 14.06 -11.75 -6.11
N LEU A 241 13.41 -12.90 -5.95
CA LEU A 241 13.02 -13.78 -7.05
C LEU A 241 12.04 -13.12 -8.00
N LEU A 242 11.09 -12.35 -7.48
CA LEU A 242 10.10 -11.62 -8.27
C LEU A 242 10.72 -10.45 -9.04
N LEU A 243 11.66 -9.71 -8.45
CA LEU A 243 12.37 -8.64 -9.15
C LEU A 243 13.25 -9.18 -10.28
N ILE A 244 13.88 -10.34 -10.09
CA ILE A 244 14.60 -11.04 -11.15
C ILE A 244 13.63 -11.46 -12.25
N SER A 245 12.49 -12.06 -11.89
CA SER A 245 11.46 -12.48 -12.84
C SER A 245 10.86 -11.28 -13.59
N GLU A 246 10.65 -10.15 -12.93
CA GLU A 246 10.19 -8.90 -13.53
C GLU A 246 11.19 -8.35 -14.56
N SER A 247 12.48 -8.35 -14.21
CA SER A 247 13.53 -7.92 -15.14
C SER A 247 13.59 -8.81 -16.38
N MET A 248 13.44 -10.12 -16.22
CA MET A 248 13.38 -11.06 -17.35
C MET A 248 12.13 -10.86 -18.20
N ALA A 249 10.96 -10.72 -17.57
CA ALA A 249 9.69 -10.49 -18.27
C ALA A 249 9.71 -9.17 -19.06
N ASN A 250 10.29 -8.11 -18.51
CA ASN A 250 10.43 -6.83 -19.23
C ASN A 250 11.36 -6.91 -20.45
N ARG A 251 12.41 -7.72 -20.37
CA ARG A 251 13.33 -7.93 -21.50
C ARG A 251 12.66 -8.71 -22.62
N ASP A 252 11.85 -9.72 -22.26
CA ASP A 252 11.19 -10.61 -23.21
C ASP A 252 9.84 -10.05 -23.70
N ALA A 253 9.41 -8.89 -23.17
CA ALA A 253 8.14 -8.27 -23.52
C ALA A 253 8.10 -7.77 -24.96
N VAL A 254 7.03 -8.10 -25.67
CA VAL A 254 6.79 -7.65 -27.04
C VAL A 254 6.24 -6.22 -27.04
N LEU A 255 7.07 -5.27 -27.41
CA LEU A 255 6.71 -3.83 -27.46
C LEU A 255 6.00 -3.41 -28.73
N SER A 256 5.96 -4.27 -29.75
CA SER A 256 5.34 -3.98 -31.05
C SER A 256 3.82 -3.81 -30.89
N ARG A 257 3.30 -2.71 -31.47
CA ARG A 257 1.85 -2.43 -31.54
C ARG A 257 1.20 -2.88 -32.84
N ILE A 258 1.96 -3.54 -33.70
CA ILE A 258 1.48 -4.05 -34.98
C ILE A 258 0.49 -5.18 -34.73
N PRO A 259 -0.67 -5.22 -35.42
CA PRO A 259 -1.71 -6.24 -35.21
C PRO A 259 -1.23 -7.70 -35.39
N GLU A 260 -0.24 -7.91 -36.25
CA GLU A 260 0.34 -9.24 -36.53
C GLU A 260 1.03 -9.85 -35.28
N HIS A 261 1.58 -9.01 -34.40
CA HIS A 261 2.25 -9.43 -33.15
C HIS A 261 1.32 -9.46 -31.94
N ASN A 262 0.00 -9.37 -32.15
CA ASN A 262 -0.96 -9.30 -31.05
C ASN A 262 -0.94 -10.56 -30.17
N ASN A 263 -0.83 -11.74 -30.78
CA ASN A 263 -0.80 -13.00 -30.03
C ASN A 263 0.47 -13.12 -29.18
N ASP A 264 1.62 -12.76 -29.71
CA ASP A 264 2.89 -12.80 -28.99
C ASP A 264 2.88 -11.80 -27.83
N ARG A 265 2.28 -10.62 -28.05
CA ARG A 265 2.07 -9.61 -27.01
C ARG A 265 1.19 -10.13 -25.90
N ILE A 266 0.06 -10.81 -26.20
CA ILE A 266 -0.86 -11.39 -25.20
C ILE A 266 -0.14 -12.46 -24.39
N ILE A 267 0.64 -13.34 -25.00
CA ILE A 267 1.37 -14.40 -24.32
C ILE A 267 2.41 -13.81 -23.37
N SER A 268 3.21 -12.86 -23.83
CA SER A 268 4.21 -12.18 -23.00
C SER A 268 3.58 -11.41 -21.84
N LEU A 269 2.43 -10.77 -22.08
CA LEU A 269 1.65 -10.06 -21.09
C LEU A 269 1.07 -10.98 -20.02
N GLN A 270 0.50 -12.13 -20.38
CA GLN A 270 -0.01 -13.11 -19.42
C GLN A 270 1.10 -13.63 -18.51
N SER A 271 2.27 -13.90 -19.06
CA SER A 271 3.43 -14.34 -18.26
C SER A 271 3.89 -13.26 -17.29
N ALA A 272 3.95 -12.00 -17.73
CA ALA A 272 4.37 -10.87 -16.91
C ALA A 272 3.33 -10.50 -15.85
N SER A 273 2.04 -10.56 -16.16
CA SER A 273 0.93 -10.16 -15.27
C SER A 273 1.00 -10.87 -13.91
N VAL A 274 1.25 -12.19 -13.92
CA VAL A 274 1.36 -12.97 -12.68
C VAL A 274 2.53 -12.50 -11.80
N VAL A 275 3.64 -12.09 -12.42
CA VAL A 275 4.80 -11.56 -11.68
C VAL A 275 4.43 -10.23 -11.01
N TYR A 276 3.72 -9.35 -11.70
CA TYR A 276 3.27 -8.06 -11.14
C TYR A 276 2.23 -8.23 -10.04
N ASP A 277 1.34 -9.22 -10.14
CA ASP A 277 0.38 -9.55 -9.09
C ASP A 277 1.09 -10.01 -7.81
N LEU A 278 2.08 -10.88 -7.95
CA LEU A 278 2.87 -11.34 -6.80
C LEU A 278 3.75 -10.22 -6.22
N LEU A 279 4.32 -9.34 -7.06
CA LEU A 279 5.03 -8.14 -6.61
C LEU A 279 4.12 -7.20 -5.83
N THR A 280 2.88 -7.03 -6.27
CA THR A 280 1.89 -6.22 -5.55
C THR A 280 1.63 -6.77 -4.16
N ILE A 281 1.52 -8.10 -4.01
CA ILE A 281 1.36 -8.75 -2.71
C ILE A 281 2.61 -8.58 -1.84
N ALA A 282 3.79 -8.85 -2.38
CA ALA A 282 5.05 -8.82 -1.63
C ALA A 282 5.41 -7.42 -1.15
N LEU A 283 5.39 -6.44 -2.07
CA LEU A 283 5.70 -5.03 -1.77
C LEU A 283 4.61 -4.37 -0.93
N GLY A 284 3.33 -4.74 -1.16
CA GLY A 284 2.21 -4.27 -0.36
C GLY A 284 2.29 -4.71 1.10
N ARG A 285 2.67 -5.97 1.38
CA ARG A 285 2.91 -6.46 2.75
C ARG A 285 4.02 -5.70 3.48
N ARG A 286 5.05 -5.25 2.75
CA ARG A 286 6.17 -4.47 3.30
C ARG A 286 5.91 -2.96 3.33
N GLY A 287 4.77 -2.49 2.84
CA GLY A 287 4.45 -1.05 2.74
C GLY A 287 5.34 -0.29 1.75
N GLN A 288 6.03 -0.97 0.84
CA GLN A 288 6.95 -0.39 -0.15
C GLN A 288 6.21 0.04 -1.42
N TYR A 289 5.20 0.90 -1.26
CA TYR A 289 4.32 1.32 -2.35
C TYR A 289 5.00 2.16 -3.42
N GLU A 290 6.04 2.90 -3.05
CA GLU A 290 6.81 3.69 -4.01
C GLU A 290 7.55 2.79 -5.00
N MET A 291 8.27 1.79 -4.49
CA MET A 291 8.95 0.78 -5.31
C MET A 291 7.95 -0.01 -6.18
N LEU A 292 6.78 -0.35 -5.63
CA LEU A 292 5.71 -1.01 -6.38
C LEU A 292 5.23 -0.14 -7.55
N SER A 293 5.02 1.17 -7.34
CA SER A 293 4.61 2.08 -8.41
C SER A 293 5.65 2.16 -9.52
N GLU A 294 6.94 2.15 -9.20
CA GLU A 294 8.02 2.14 -10.19
C GLU A 294 8.05 0.84 -11.01
N CYS A 295 7.86 -0.32 -10.36
CA CYS A 295 7.76 -1.60 -11.06
C CYS A 295 6.57 -1.60 -12.04
N LEU A 296 5.40 -1.17 -11.58
CA LEU A 296 4.19 -1.11 -12.42
C LEU A 296 4.32 -0.10 -13.57
N GLU A 297 5.00 1.04 -13.37
CA GLU A 297 5.27 2.00 -14.44
C GLU A 297 6.14 1.39 -15.55
N ARG A 298 7.09 0.52 -15.22
CA ARG A 298 7.86 -0.22 -16.23
C ARG A 298 6.98 -1.14 -17.06
N ALA A 299 5.97 -1.76 -16.43
CA ALA A 299 5.00 -2.61 -17.11
C ALA A 299 4.14 -1.84 -18.14
N MET A 300 3.87 -0.56 -17.91
CA MET A 300 3.06 0.26 -18.81
C MET A 300 3.66 0.39 -20.22
N LYS A 301 4.94 0.06 -20.43
CA LYS A 301 5.57 0.06 -21.74
C LYS A 301 4.94 -0.96 -22.71
N PHE A 302 4.50 -2.09 -22.18
CA PHE A 302 3.89 -3.17 -22.96
C PHE A 302 2.44 -3.48 -22.56
N ALA A 303 2.04 -3.14 -21.33
CA ALA A 303 0.71 -3.39 -20.79
C ALA A 303 -0.23 -2.16 -20.89
N PHE A 304 -0.09 -1.36 -21.94
CA PHE A 304 -0.77 -0.07 -22.10
C PHE A 304 -2.30 -0.18 -22.27
N GLU A 305 -2.85 -1.36 -22.55
CA GLU A 305 -4.29 -1.62 -22.66
C GLU A 305 -4.84 -2.46 -21.52
N GLU A 306 -4.00 -2.86 -20.58
CA GLU A 306 -4.42 -3.74 -19.47
C GLU A 306 -4.94 -2.97 -18.27
N PHE A 307 -6.25 -2.90 -18.16
CA PHE A 307 -6.94 -2.19 -17.09
C PHE A 307 -6.43 -2.57 -15.68
N HIS A 308 -6.25 -3.83 -15.42
CA HIS A 308 -5.90 -4.32 -14.09
C HIS A 308 -4.51 -3.82 -13.63
N LEU A 309 -3.52 -3.75 -14.51
CA LEU A 309 -2.22 -3.18 -14.17
C LEU A 309 -2.26 -1.67 -14.01
N TRP A 310 -3.04 -0.94 -14.83
CA TRP A 310 -3.30 0.48 -14.64
C TRP A 310 -3.97 0.77 -13.29
N TYR A 311 -4.93 -0.06 -12.91
CA TYR A 311 -5.64 0.09 -11.64
C TYR A 311 -4.74 -0.20 -10.44
N GLN A 312 -3.90 -1.24 -10.50
CA GLN A 312 -2.89 -1.51 -9.48
C GLN A 312 -1.89 -0.35 -9.34
N LEU A 313 -1.45 0.24 -10.47
CA LEU A 313 -0.60 1.42 -10.47
C LEU A 313 -1.28 2.60 -9.77
N ALA A 314 -2.54 2.86 -10.08
CA ALA A 314 -3.30 3.92 -9.42
C ALA A 314 -3.36 3.73 -7.91
N LEU A 315 -3.70 2.52 -7.45
CA LEU A 315 -3.77 2.19 -6.02
C LEU A 315 -2.41 2.30 -5.33
N SER A 316 -1.32 1.86 -5.99
CA SER A 316 0.03 1.99 -5.43
C SER A 316 0.48 3.44 -5.29
N LEU A 317 0.17 4.29 -6.27
CA LEU A 317 0.43 5.73 -6.22
C LEU A 317 -0.40 6.43 -5.13
N MET A 318 -1.66 6.01 -4.93
CA MET A 318 -2.48 6.50 -3.82
C MET A 318 -1.86 6.16 -2.47
N ALA A 319 -1.43 4.90 -2.29
CA ALA A 319 -0.80 4.44 -1.06
C ALA A 319 0.56 5.11 -0.81
N ALA A 320 1.32 5.43 -1.87
CA ALA A 320 2.57 6.18 -1.80
C ALA A 320 2.38 7.70 -1.59
N GLY A 321 1.13 8.19 -1.50
CA GLY A 321 0.84 9.62 -1.34
C GLY A 321 1.02 10.46 -2.61
N LYS A 322 1.30 9.85 -3.76
CA LYS A 322 1.46 10.54 -5.07
C LYS A 322 0.10 10.79 -5.73
N SER A 323 -0.80 11.48 -5.03
CA SER A 323 -2.21 11.65 -5.39
C SER A 323 -2.44 12.30 -6.75
N ALA A 324 -1.64 13.30 -7.13
CA ALA A 324 -1.76 13.98 -8.42
C ALA A 324 -1.45 13.04 -9.61
N ARG A 325 -0.46 12.17 -9.48
CA ARG A 325 -0.16 11.13 -10.47
C ARG A 325 -1.24 10.06 -10.51
N ALA A 326 -1.75 9.67 -9.33
CA ALA A 326 -2.83 8.70 -9.21
C ALA A 326 -4.09 9.15 -9.96
N VAL A 327 -4.49 10.42 -9.86
CA VAL A 327 -5.65 10.96 -10.61
C VAL A 327 -5.43 10.86 -12.12
N LYS A 328 -4.22 11.14 -12.62
CA LYS A 328 -3.91 10.99 -14.06
C LYS A 328 -4.03 9.54 -14.51
N VAL A 329 -3.53 8.60 -13.71
CA VAL A 329 -3.63 7.16 -13.99
C VAL A 329 -5.08 6.69 -13.90
N LEU A 330 -5.88 7.21 -12.96
CA LEU A 330 -7.31 6.91 -12.88
C LEU A 330 -8.09 7.41 -14.11
N LYS A 331 -7.70 8.53 -14.72
CA LYS A 331 -8.28 8.97 -16.00
C LYS A 331 -8.08 7.92 -17.11
N GLU A 332 -6.91 7.29 -17.18
CA GLU A 332 -6.67 6.18 -18.11
C GLU A 332 -7.49 4.94 -17.74
N CYS A 333 -7.64 4.63 -16.46
CA CYS A 333 -8.52 3.55 -16.01
C CYS A 333 -9.98 3.79 -16.44
N ILE A 334 -10.48 5.04 -16.34
CA ILE A 334 -11.82 5.41 -16.81
C ILE A 334 -11.93 5.24 -18.33
N ARG A 335 -10.89 5.61 -19.09
CA ARG A 335 -10.87 5.40 -20.54
C ARG A 335 -10.96 3.93 -20.93
N LEU A 336 -10.26 3.06 -20.21
CA LEU A 336 -10.24 1.61 -20.46
C LEU A 336 -11.53 0.92 -20.01
N LYS A 337 -12.15 1.42 -18.93
CA LYS A 337 -13.37 0.85 -18.35
C LYS A 337 -14.36 1.95 -17.95
N PRO A 338 -15.05 2.55 -18.93
CA PRO A 338 -15.89 3.73 -18.71
C PRO A 338 -17.16 3.45 -17.90
N ASP A 339 -17.63 2.21 -17.85
CA ASP A 339 -18.87 1.83 -17.17
C ASP A 339 -18.68 1.48 -15.68
N ASP A 340 -17.48 1.62 -15.13
CA ASP A 340 -17.20 1.31 -13.73
C ASP A 340 -17.28 2.57 -12.86
N PRO A 341 -18.32 2.72 -12.02
CA PRO A 341 -18.52 3.91 -11.19
C PRO A 341 -17.52 4.05 -10.03
N THR A 342 -16.82 2.97 -9.67
CA THR A 342 -15.88 2.97 -8.54
C THR A 342 -14.63 3.78 -8.84
N ILE A 343 -14.20 3.82 -10.10
CA ILE A 343 -12.97 4.50 -10.52
C ILE A 343 -13.09 6.02 -10.38
N PRO A 344 -14.13 6.68 -10.96
CA PRO A 344 -14.31 8.12 -10.76
C PRO A 344 -14.58 8.47 -9.29
N LEU A 345 -15.22 7.61 -8.48
CA LEU A 345 -15.38 7.82 -7.04
C LEU A 345 -14.04 7.86 -6.30
N LEU A 346 -13.09 6.98 -6.65
CA LEU A 346 -11.72 7.04 -6.11
C LEU A 346 -11.03 8.35 -6.51
N ALA A 347 -11.21 8.79 -7.76
CA ALA A 347 -10.67 10.06 -8.23
C ALA A 347 -11.25 11.25 -7.46
N VAL A 348 -12.57 11.27 -7.20
CA VAL A 348 -13.21 12.29 -6.35
C VAL A 348 -12.61 12.31 -4.95
N LYS A 349 -12.40 11.12 -4.33
CA LYS A 349 -11.80 11.02 -3.00
C LYS A 349 -10.43 11.70 -2.94
N LEU A 350 -9.59 11.51 -3.96
CA LEU A 350 -8.29 12.17 -4.06
C LEU A 350 -8.41 13.67 -4.30
N CYS A 351 -9.36 14.09 -5.14
CA CYS A 351 -9.61 15.50 -5.43
C CYS A 351 -10.14 16.27 -4.22
N ILE A 352 -11.03 15.66 -3.43
CA ILE A 352 -11.59 16.28 -2.21
C ILE A 352 -10.53 16.34 -1.10
N GLY A 353 -9.78 15.25 -0.88
CA GLY A 353 -8.86 15.10 0.23
C GLY A 353 -7.51 15.81 -0.04
N PRO A 354 -6.48 15.06 -0.43
CA PRO A 354 -5.12 15.58 -0.45
C PRO A 354 -4.85 16.67 -1.50
N LEU A 355 -5.60 16.70 -2.61
CA LEU A 355 -5.33 17.60 -3.74
C LEU A 355 -6.11 18.92 -3.68
N HIS A 356 -7.28 18.92 -3.09
CA HIS A 356 -8.19 20.06 -3.10
C HIS A 356 -8.52 20.58 -4.51
N TRP A 357 -8.63 19.66 -5.49
CA TRP A 357 -8.99 19.96 -6.88
C TRP A 357 -10.50 19.85 -7.06
N LEU A 358 -11.22 20.82 -6.53
CA LEU A 358 -12.68 20.76 -6.40
C LEU A 358 -13.41 20.75 -7.74
N ASP A 359 -12.89 21.44 -8.75
CA ASP A 359 -13.51 21.44 -10.09
C ASP A 359 -13.38 20.10 -10.79
N GLU A 360 -12.20 19.45 -10.71
CA GLU A 360 -12.02 18.10 -11.22
C GLU A 360 -12.86 17.08 -10.44
N GLY A 361 -12.92 17.24 -9.11
CA GLY A 361 -13.77 16.42 -8.25
C GLY A 361 -15.26 16.52 -8.65
N GLU A 362 -15.75 17.71 -8.98
CA GLU A 362 -17.11 17.91 -9.50
C GLU A 362 -17.32 17.16 -10.81
N CYS A 363 -16.37 17.22 -11.74
CA CYS A 363 -16.46 16.51 -13.02
C CYS A 363 -16.56 14.99 -12.81
N PHE A 364 -15.70 14.41 -11.97
CA PHE A 364 -15.74 12.98 -11.70
C PHE A 364 -17.03 12.54 -10.97
N ALA A 365 -17.51 13.32 -10.02
CA ALA A 365 -18.78 13.04 -9.34
C ALA A 365 -19.96 13.08 -10.30
N LYS A 366 -19.98 14.04 -11.22
CA LYS A 366 -21.00 14.11 -12.29
C LYS A 366 -20.95 12.90 -13.20
N MET A 367 -19.77 12.41 -13.57
CA MET A 367 -19.66 11.18 -14.36
C MET A 367 -20.41 10.01 -13.73
N VAL A 368 -20.30 9.83 -12.40
CA VAL A 368 -21.02 8.76 -11.69
C VAL A 368 -22.54 8.98 -11.72
N ILE A 369 -22.98 10.22 -11.55
CA ILE A 369 -24.41 10.55 -11.58
C ILE A 369 -24.99 10.36 -12.98
N ASP A 370 -24.25 10.76 -14.02
CA ASP A 370 -24.66 10.66 -15.43
C ASP A 370 -24.73 9.21 -15.94
N MET A 371 -24.03 8.28 -15.30
CA MET A 371 -24.19 6.84 -15.58
C MET A 371 -25.62 6.35 -15.26
N GLY A 372 -26.37 7.09 -14.47
CA GLY A 372 -27.76 6.79 -14.12
C GLY A 372 -27.91 5.44 -13.44
N GLU A 373 -28.80 4.59 -13.98
CA GLU A 373 -29.08 3.28 -13.42
C GLU A 373 -27.93 2.26 -13.58
N LYS A 374 -27.01 2.49 -14.53
CA LYS A 374 -25.80 1.67 -14.67
C LYS A 374 -24.88 1.75 -13.45
N ALA A 375 -24.89 2.86 -12.75
CA ALA A 375 -24.12 3.03 -11.51
C ALA A 375 -24.75 2.27 -10.32
N ALA A 376 -25.99 1.80 -10.43
CA ALA A 376 -26.71 1.07 -9.39
C ALA A 376 -26.58 1.72 -8.00
N GLU A 377 -26.08 0.98 -7.00
CA GLU A 377 -25.89 1.46 -5.63
C GLU A 377 -24.87 2.61 -5.52
N PHE A 378 -23.94 2.75 -6.47
CA PHE A 378 -22.93 3.82 -6.46
C PHE A 378 -23.47 5.17 -6.87
N ARG A 379 -24.69 5.26 -7.43
CA ARG A 379 -25.35 6.51 -7.76
C ARG A 379 -25.57 7.38 -6.53
N ALA A 380 -25.99 6.78 -5.41
CA ALA A 380 -26.12 7.48 -4.14
C ALA A 380 -24.80 8.06 -3.66
N LYS A 381 -23.71 7.28 -3.80
CA LYS A 381 -22.34 7.73 -3.48
C LYS A 381 -21.85 8.84 -4.41
N GLY A 382 -22.28 8.85 -5.66
CA GLY A 382 -22.04 9.96 -6.59
C GLY A 382 -22.68 11.27 -6.11
N PHE A 383 -23.94 11.23 -5.67
CA PHE A 383 -24.60 12.39 -5.06
C PHE A 383 -23.96 12.82 -3.74
N LEU A 384 -23.52 11.87 -2.92
CA LEU A 384 -22.77 12.16 -1.71
C LEU A 384 -21.46 12.89 -2.03
N ALA A 385 -20.71 12.38 -3.00
CA ALA A 385 -19.43 12.96 -3.43
C ALA A 385 -19.59 14.37 -3.98
N ILE A 386 -20.59 14.63 -4.82
CA ILE A 386 -20.83 15.97 -5.36
C ILE A 386 -21.31 16.94 -4.26
N GLY A 387 -22.09 16.47 -3.31
CA GLY A 387 -22.48 17.24 -2.13
C GLY A 387 -21.27 17.68 -1.31
N LEU A 388 -20.30 16.78 -1.09
CA LEU A 388 -19.05 17.12 -0.41
C LEU A 388 -18.23 18.15 -1.19
N VAL A 389 -18.13 18.03 -2.51
CA VAL A 389 -17.45 19.01 -3.36
C VAL A 389 -18.11 20.38 -3.23
N TYR A 390 -19.45 20.47 -3.30
CA TYR A 390 -20.16 21.73 -3.15
C TYR A 390 -20.03 22.31 -1.74
N SER A 391 -20.04 21.48 -0.71
CA SER A 391 -19.81 21.94 0.68
C SER A 391 -18.42 22.55 0.84
N LEU A 392 -17.37 21.94 0.24
CA LEU A 392 -16.01 22.49 0.24
C LEU A 392 -15.91 23.78 -0.60
N LYS A 393 -16.54 23.83 -1.78
CA LYS A 393 -16.61 25.05 -2.60
C LYS A 393 -17.32 26.19 -1.88
N ALA A 394 -18.34 25.89 -1.07
CA ALA A 394 -18.99 26.87 -0.23
C ALA A 394 -18.04 27.43 0.85
N THR A 395 -17.19 26.58 1.43
CA THR A 395 -16.20 26.99 2.42
C THR A 395 -15.12 27.90 1.82
N ASP A 396 -14.70 27.62 0.58
CA ASP A 396 -13.68 28.39 -0.13
C ASP A 396 -14.20 29.66 -0.80
N GLY A 397 -15.51 29.78 -0.93
CA GLY A 397 -16.16 30.91 -1.63
C GLY A 397 -15.86 32.24 -0.96
N SER A 398 -15.42 33.24 -1.73
CA SER A 398 -15.18 34.60 -1.24
C SER A 398 -16.45 35.47 -1.20
N LEU A 399 -17.42 35.19 -2.07
CA LEU A 399 -18.67 35.94 -2.19
C LEU A 399 -19.81 35.21 -1.49
N ARG A 400 -20.59 35.94 -0.70
CA ARG A 400 -21.73 35.40 0.05
C ARG A 400 -22.74 34.69 -0.85
N SER A 401 -23.07 35.30 -2.00
CA SER A 401 -24.01 34.71 -2.94
C SER A 401 -23.58 33.37 -3.49
N THR A 402 -22.28 33.22 -3.77
CA THR A 402 -21.69 31.96 -4.24
C THR A 402 -21.65 30.91 -3.15
N GLN A 403 -21.37 31.30 -1.91
CA GLN A 403 -21.40 30.40 -0.75
C GLN A 403 -22.82 29.86 -0.52
N GLU A 404 -23.85 30.74 -0.50
CA GLU A 404 -25.24 30.34 -0.31
C GLU A 404 -25.72 29.41 -1.44
N ASP A 405 -25.33 29.68 -2.68
CA ASP A 405 -25.67 28.83 -3.82
C ASP A 405 -25.05 27.43 -3.70
N TYR A 406 -23.74 27.34 -3.38
CA TYR A 406 -23.10 26.06 -3.17
C TYR A 406 -23.61 25.31 -1.94
N GLN A 407 -23.95 25.98 -0.85
CA GLN A 407 -24.60 25.35 0.31
C GLN A 407 -25.97 24.75 -0.05
N ARG A 408 -26.76 25.44 -0.85
CA ARG A 408 -28.06 24.96 -1.34
C ARG A 408 -27.89 23.75 -2.24
N LYS A 409 -26.88 23.77 -3.16
CA LYS A 409 -26.56 22.65 -4.02
C LYS A 409 -26.06 21.45 -3.22
N ALA A 410 -25.22 21.68 -2.20
CA ALA A 410 -24.76 20.63 -1.31
C ALA A 410 -25.89 19.96 -0.55
N LEU A 411 -26.78 20.75 0.02
CA LEU A 411 -27.96 20.24 0.74
C LEU A 411 -28.88 19.41 -0.17
N GLY A 412 -29.17 19.88 -1.38
CA GLY A 412 -29.96 19.14 -2.36
C GLY A 412 -29.30 17.83 -2.78
N ALA A 413 -27.96 17.81 -2.95
CA ALA A 413 -27.21 16.62 -3.27
C ALA A 413 -27.24 15.59 -2.12
N PHE A 414 -27.05 16.00 -0.88
CA PHE A 414 -27.11 15.12 0.28
C PHE A 414 -28.54 14.57 0.53
N GLN A 415 -29.57 15.38 0.34
CA GLN A 415 -30.96 14.93 0.40
C GLN A 415 -31.22 13.84 -0.65
N ARG A 416 -30.69 14.02 -1.86
CA ARG A 416 -30.83 13.04 -2.94
C ARG A 416 -30.07 11.76 -2.63
N ALA A 417 -28.84 11.87 -2.10
CA ALA A 417 -28.05 10.72 -1.67
C ALA A 417 -28.79 9.90 -0.60
N GLN A 418 -29.31 10.55 0.43
CA GLN A 418 -30.04 9.90 1.51
C GLN A 418 -31.36 9.27 1.01
N SER A 419 -32.08 9.92 0.09
CA SER A 419 -33.32 9.36 -0.50
C SER A 419 -33.06 8.10 -1.33
N LEU A 420 -31.92 8.02 -2.03
CA LEU A 420 -31.52 6.87 -2.82
C LEU A 420 -30.97 5.72 -1.97
N SER A 421 -30.29 6.03 -0.87
CA SER A 421 -29.72 5.04 0.04
C SER A 421 -30.04 5.39 1.50
N PRO A 422 -31.26 5.09 1.98
CA PRO A 422 -31.67 5.41 3.35
C PRO A 422 -30.90 4.63 4.42
N THR A 423 -30.25 3.54 4.06
CA THR A 423 -29.48 2.67 4.93
C THR A 423 -27.99 3.06 5.02
N ASP A 424 -27.56 4.05 4.27
CA ASP A 424 -26.18 4.56 4.33
C ASP A 424 -26.07 5.60 5.46
N HIS A 425 -25.34 5.23 6.52
CA HIS A 425 -25.09 6.11 7.66
C HIS A 425 -24.32 7.38 7.27
N LEU A 426 -23.41 7.29 6.28
CA LEU A 426 -22.65 8.45 5.79
C LEU A 426 -23.55 9.48 5.09
N ALA A 427 -24.53 9.04 4.31
CA ALA A 427 -25.48 9.95 3.68
C ALA A 427 -26.30 10.70 4.73
N ALA A 428 -26.79 10.00 5.76
CA ALA A 428 -27.51 10.61 6.88
C ALA A 428 -26.59 11.55 7.68
N PHE A 429 -25.36 11.19 7.95
CA PHE A 429 -24.39 12.01 8.67
C PHE A 429 -24.06 13.31 7.93
N TYR A 430 -23.68 13.25 6.66
CA TYR A 430 -23.35 14.45 5.89
C TYR A 430 -24.55 15.36 5.65
N LEU A 431 -25.75 14.79 5.51
CA LEU A 431 -26.98 15.58 5.50
C LEU A 431 -27.19 16.32 6.82
N ALA A 432 -27.03 15.62 7.95
CA ALA A 432 -27.12 16.22 9.28
C ALA A 432 -26.07 17.33 9.47
N LEU A 433 -24.84 17.10 9.03
CA LEU A 433 -23.77 18.09 9.12
C LEU A 433 -24.09 19.35 8.29
N GLN A 434 -24.61 19.19 7.06
CA GLN A 434 -24.98 20.31 6.20
C GLN A 434 -26.17 21.10 6.79
N LEU A 435 -27.15 20.41 7.37
CA LEU A 435 -28.26 21.04 8.09
C LEU A 435 -27.77 21.79 9.34
N ALA A 436 -26.80 21.23 10.07
CA ALA A 436 -26.17 21.90 11.21
C ALA A 436 -25.45 23.20 10.78
N VAL A 437 -24.70 23.17 9.70
CA VAL A 437 -24.06 24.36 9.10
C VAL A 437 -25.11 25.40 8.70
N SER A 438 -26.23 24.97 8.14
CA SER A 438 -27.38 25.84 7.79
C SER A 438 -28.24 26.24 8.99
N ARG A 439 -27.82 25.86 10.22
CA ARG A 439 -28.52 26.16 11.50
C ARG A 439 -29.90 25.54 11.66
N GLN A 440 -30.24 24.54 10.91
CA GLN A 440 -31.46 23.76 11.06
C GLN A 440 -31.24 22.63 12.10
N ILE A 441 -31.02 23.04 13.36
CA ILE A 441 -30.60 22.13 14.45
C ILE A 441 -31.60 20.99 14.72
N PRO A 442 -32.92 21.21 14.78
CA PRO A 442 -33.90 20.14 15.05
C PRO A 442 -33.85 19.02 13.98
N GLU A 443 -33.76 19.41 12.70
CA GLU A 443 -33.70 18.49 11.58
C GLU A 443 -32.38 17.74 11.56
N ALA A 444 -31.26 18.45 11.81
CA ALA A 444 -29.93 17.85 11.93
C ALA A 444 -29.89 16.78 13.03
N LEU A 445 -30.52 17.02 14.19
CA LEU A 445 -30.66 16.04 15.27
C LEU A 445 -31.42 14.78 14.83
N GLY A 446 -32.47 14.93 14.02
CA GLY A 446 -33.18 13.78 13.46
C GLY A 446 -32.30 12.89 12.62
N TYR A 447 -31.53 13.46 11.68
CA TYR A 447 -30.67 12.72 10.78
C TYR A 447 -29.40 12.15 11.46
N VAL A 448 -28.82 12.86 12.44
CA VAL A 448 -27.67 12.31 13.17
C VAL A 448 -28.08 11.12 14.03
N ARG A 449 -29.29 11.14 14.64
CA ARG A 449 -29.83 9.98 15.34
C ARG A 449 -30.09 8.81 14.40
N GLN A 450 -30.60 9.08 13.21
CA GLN A 450 -30.74 8.05 12.17
C GLN A 450 -29.39 7.45 11.78
N ALA A 451 -28.35 8.26 11.59
CA ALA A 451 -27.00 7.79 11.31
C ALA A 451 -26.47 6.87 12.43
N LEU A 452 -26.70 7.25 13.69
CA LEU A 452 -26.30 6.44 14.85
C LEU A 452 -27.14 5.17 15.03
N GLN A 453 -28.40 5.14 14.57
CA GLN A 453 -29.19 3.90 14.52
C GLN A 453 -28.64 2.90 13.51
N LEU A 454 -28.08 3.39 12.40
CA LEU A 454 -27.45 2.57 11.35
C LEU A 454 -26.04 2.11 11.76
N GLN A 455 -25.26 3.00 12.37
CA GLN A 455 -23.92 2.70 12.88
C GLN A 455 -23.71 3.44 14.22
N GLY A 456 -23.88 2.72 15.32
CA GLY A 456 -23.91 3.29 16.69
C GLY A 456 -22.54 3.72 17.21
N ASP A 457 -21.46 3.20 16.64
CA ASP A 457 -20.07 3.43 17.03
C ASP A 457 -19.34 4.48 16.19
N ASP A 458 -20.04 5.13 15.23
CA ASP A 458 -19.41 6.16 14.41
C ASP A 458 -19.03 7.40 15.21
N VAL A 459 -17.73 7.60 15.38
CA VAL A 459 -17.14 8.70 16.17
C VAL A 459 -17.57 10.09 15.67
N HIS A 460 -17.73 10.25 14.36
CA HIS A 460 -18.09 11.53 13.76
C HIS A 460 -19.56 11.88 14.04
N SER A 461 -20.44 10.89 13.97
CA SER A 461 -21.86 11.06 14.30
C SER A 461 -22.07 11.33 15.79
N LEU A 462 -21.35 10.64 16.66
CA LEU A 462 -21.38 10.91 18.12
C LEU A 462 -20.87 12.32 18.45
N HIS A 463 -19.78 12.74 17.82
CA HIS A 463 -19.25 14.11 17.98
C HIS A 463 -20.25 15.17 17.50
N LEU A 464 -20.84 14.98 16.32
CA LEU A 464 -21.85 15.90 15.78
C LEU A 464 -23.08 15.97 16.70
N LEU A 465 -23.54 14.83 17.23
CA LEU A 465 -24.65 14.81 18.20
C LEU A 465 -24.34 15.65 19.45
N ALA A 466 -23.14 15.49 20.01
CA ALA A 466 -22.71 16.28 21.15
C ALA A 466 -22.65 17.77 20.85
N LEU A 467 -22.16 18.16 19.67
CA LEU A 467 -22.13 19.56 19.24
C LEU A 467 -23.53 20.14 19.05
N LEU A 468 -24.46 19.37 18.47
CA LEU A 468 -25.86 19.80 18.29
C LEU A 468 -26.59 19.95 19.62
N LEU A 469 -26.39 19.02 20.58
CA LEU A 469 -26.91 19.14 21.93
C LEU A 469 -26.36 20.39 22.65
N SER A 470 -25.07 20.66 22.47
CA SER A 470 -24.41 21.85 23.01
C SER A 470 -25.00 23.15 22.42
N ALA A 471 -25.32 23.13 21.11
CA ALA A 471 -25.99 24.29 20.46
C ALA A 471 -27.35 24.55 21.03
N GLN A 472 -28.05 23.53 21.54
CA GLN A 472 -29.33 23.66 22.25
C GLN A 472 -29.15 23.94 23.76
N LYS A 473 -27.93 24.18 24.23
CA LYS A 473 -27.59 24.41 25.65
C LYS A 473 -27.73 23.16 26.56
N HIS A 474 -27.88 21.96 25.99
CA HIS A 474 -27.90 20.72 26.70
C HIS A 474 -26.44 20.22 26.93
N TYR A 475 -25.65 20.99 27.66
CA TYR A 475 -24.21 20.76 27.80
C TYR A 475 -23.88 19.45 28.54
N HIS A 476 -24.68 19.08 29.56
CA HIS A 476 -24.48 17.83 30.31
C HIS A 476 -24.72 16.61 29.42
N ASP A 477 -25.77 16.61 28.61
CA ASP A 477 -26.05 15.52 27.69
C ASP A 477 -24.97 15.41 26.62
N GLY A 478 -24.51 16.57 26.08
CA GLY A 478 -23.39 16.63 25.14
C GLY A 478 -22.10 16.05 25.76
N LEU A 479 -21.81 16.39 27.04
CA LEU A 479 -20.65 15.86 27.74
C LEU A 479 -20.74 14.35 27.95
N ASN A 480 -21.90 13.81 28.32
CA ASN A 480 -22.11 12.37 28.47
C ASN A 480 -21.87 11.61 27.16
N ILE A 481 -22.33 12.16 26.02
CA ILE A 481 -22.07 11.57 24.69
C ILE A 481 -20.58 11.58 24.37
N ILE A 482 -19.87 12.68 24.66
CA ILE A 482 -18.42 12.77 24.45
C ILE A 482 -17.67 11.76 25.34
N GLU A 483 -18.04 11.60 26.60
CA GLU A 483 -17.43 10.63 27.51
C GLU A 483 -17.66 9.19 27.04
N MET A 484 -18.86 8.88 26.55
CA MET A 484 -19.17 7.59 25.95
C MET A 484 -18.32 7.35 24.69
N ALA A 485 -18.20 8.34 23.81
CA ALA A 485 -17.35 8.23 22.61
C ALA A 485 -15.86 8.07 22.96
N LEU A 486 -15.38 8.74 24.01
CA LEU A 486 -14.00 8.64 24.47
C LEU A 486 -13.70 7.29 25.17
N SER A 487 -14.70 6.54 25.66
CA SER A 487 -14.48 5.18 26.15
C SER A 487 -14.04 4.24 25.04
N GLU A 488 -14.52 4.45 23.81
CA GLU A 488 -14.15 3.67 22.63
C GLU A 488 -12.93 4.25 21.89
N TYR A 489 -12.83 5.60 21.87
CA TYR A 489 -11.78 6.33 21.16
C TYR A 489 -11.02 7.28 22.09
N PRO A 490 -10.25 6.76 23.07
CA PRO A 490 -9.65 7.58 24.14
C PRO A 490 -8.60 8.59 23.65
N GLU A 491 -8.03 8.37 22.47
CA GLU A 491 -6.95 9.16 21.91
C GLU A 491 -7.43 10.18 20.84
N ASN A 492 -8.75 10.35 20.71
CA ASN A 492 -9.30 11.29 19.71
C ASN A 492 -9.24 12.73 20.24
N PHE A 493 -8.30 13.53 19.74
CA PHE A 493 -8.11 14.92 20.15
C PHE A 493 -9.32 15.81 19.87
N ASN A 494 -10.08 15.60 18.79
CA ASN A 494 -11.25 16.41 18.49
C ASN A 494 -12.36 16.25 19.55
N LEU A 495 -12.56 15.02 20.03
CA LEU A 495 -13.47 14.76 21.13
C LEU A 495 -12.95 15.39 22.44
N LEU A 496 -11.65 15.27 22.71
CA LEU A 496 -11.02 15.85 23.89
C LEU A 496 -11.10 17.39 23.89
N TYR A 497 -10.90 18.07 22.76
CA TYR A 497 -11.09 19.53 22.66
C TYR A 497 -12.55 19.94 22.99
N THR A 498 -13.51 19.19 22.46
CA THR A 498 -14.93 19.43 22.78
C THR A 498 -15.21 19.15 24.25
N LYS A 499 -14.62 18.10 24.82
CA LYS A 499 -14.71 17.79 26.26
C LYS A 499 -14.23 18.95 27.11
N VAL A 500 -13.04 19.51 26.84
CA VAL A 500 -12.50 20.68 27.57
C VAL A 500 -13.49 21.85 27.60
N LYS A 501 -14.10 22.15 26.44
CA LYS A 501 -15.08 23.24 26.34
C LYS A 501 -16.35 22.96 27.15
N LEU A 502 -16.88 21.75 27.08
CA LEU A 502 -18.07 21.36 27.81
C LEU A 502 -17.82 21.27 29.33
N GLU A 503 -16.68 20.74 29.76
CA GLU A 503 -16.27 20.70 31.17
C GLU A 503 -16.14 22.08 31.77
N SER A 504 -15.54 23.04 31.03
CA SER A 504 -15.42 24.42 31.50
C SER A 504 -16.78 25.09 31.76
N MET A 505 -17.84 24.63 31.08
CA MET A 505 -19.20 25.14 31.24
C MET A 505 -20.03 24.38 32.28
N CYS A 506 -19.78 23.07 32.46
CA CYS A 506 -20.63 22.18 33.28
C CYS A 506 -20.01 21.84 34.65
N ARG A 507 -18.70 21.52 34.66
CA ARG A 507 -17.98 20.99 35.82
C ARG A 507 -16.97 21.98 36.41
N GLY A 508 -16.64 22.99 35.65
CA GLY A 508 -15.70 24.03 36.05
C GLY A 508 -14.35 23.94 35.32
N PRO A 509 -13.55 25.00 35.44
CA PRO A 509 -12.30 25.13 34.70
C PRO A 509 -11.20 24.19 35.16
N GLU A 510 -11.25 23.72 36.42
CA GLU A 510 -10.24 22.81 36.96
C GLU A 510 -10.28 21.46 36.29
N GLU A 511 -11.47 20.90 36.08
CA GLU A 511 -11.66 19.64 35.34
C GLU A 511 -11.20 19.79 33.87
N ALA A 512 -11.54 20.89 33.24
CA ALA A 512 -11.08 21.19 31.87
C ALA A 512 -9.55 21.24 31.76
N LEU A 513 -8.85 21.77 32.76
CA LEU A 513 -7.38 21.77 32.82
C LEU A 513 -6.80 20.37 33.02
N LEU A 514 -7.48 19.49 33.79
CA LEU A 514 -7.08 18.09 33.92
C LEU A 514 -7.16 17.37 32.58
N THR A 515 -8.21 17.61 31.81
CA THR A 515 -8.33 17.07 30.44
C THR A 515 -7.25 17.62 29.53
N CYS A 516 -6.87 18.90 29.61
CA CYS A 516 -5.74 19.44 28.86
C CYS A 516 -4.40 18.76 29.23
N LYS A 517 -4.20 18.51 30.52
CA LYS A 517 -3.01 17.78 31.00
C LYS A 517 -2.99 16.33 30.48
N HIS A 518 -4.14 15.67 30.46
CA HIS A 518 -4.27 14.35 29.88
C HIS A 518 -3.95 14.32 28.37
N MET A 519 -4.45 15.30 27.61
CA MET A 519 -4.10 15.44 26.20
C MET A 519 -2.59 15.60 25.96
N LEU A 520 -1.89 16.34 26.81
CA LEU A 520 -0.42 16.46 26.76
C LEU A 520 0.28 15.12 27.02
N GLN A 521 -0.26 14.29 27.93
CA GLN A 521 0.28 12.96 28.19
C GLN A 521 0.10 12.03 27.00
N ILE A 522 -1.09 12.01 26.39
CA ILE A 522 -1.37 11.25 25.16
C ILE A 522 -0.42 11.67 24.06
N TRP A 523 -0.28 12.98 23.81
CA TRP A 523 0.61 13.51 22.79
C TRP A 523 2.07 13.08 23.01
N LYS A 524 2.58 13.15 24.23
CA LYS A 524 3.92 12.68 24.58
C LYS A 524 4.10 11.19 24.37
N SER A 525 3.11 10.38 24.72
CA SER A 525 3.12 8.93 24.50
C SER A 525 3.27 8.58 23.02
N PHE A 526 2.49 9.22 22.14
CA PHE A 526 2.60 9.01 20.70
C PHE A 526 3.97 9.38 20.14
N TYR A 527 4.50 10.52 20.58
CA TYR A 527 5.80 10.99 20.10
C TYR A 527 6.95 10.08 20.53
N ASN A 528 6.93 9.59 21.75
CA ASN A 528 7.97 8.68 22.26
C ASN A 528 7.94 7.30 21.56
N LEU A 529 6.78 6.83 21.15
CA LEU A 529 6.63 5.56 20.40
C LEU A 529 7.12 5.67 18.96
N THR A 530 7.00 6.84 18.34
CA THR A 530 7.44 7.06 16.95
C THR A 530 8.96 7.26 16.81
N ASN A 531 9.69 7.58 17.89
CA ASN A 531 11.13 7.81 17.89
C ASN A 531 11.85 7.04 19.02
N PRO A 532 11.94 5.70 18.96
CA PRO A 532 12.56 4.90 20.02
C PRO A 532 14.10 5.05 20.10
N SER A 533 14.76 5.68 19.11
CA SER A 533 16.24 5.74 19.01
C SER A 533 16.90 6.90 19.76
N ASP A 534 16.16 7.74 20.46
CA ASP A 534 16.71 8.97 21.06
C ASP A 534 16.59 9.07 22.59
N SER A 535 16.59 7.92 23.28
CA SER A 535 16.54 7.84 24.75
C SER A 535 17.84 8.28 25.46
N GLY A 536 18.81 8.87 24.75
CA GLY A 536 20.14 9.14 25.30
C GLY A 536 20.57 10.60 25.50
N ARG A 537 19.81 11.60 25.03
CA ARG A 537 20.14 13.00 25.24
C ARG A 537 18.90 13.84 25.56
N GLY A 538 18.84 14.36 26.77
CA GLY A 538 17.78 15.25 27.24
C GLY A 538 17.80 16.63 26.54
N SER A 539 17.55 16.65 25.24
CA SER A 539 17.19 17.89 24.55
C SER A 539 15.68 18.08 24.65
N SER A 540 15.27 19.25 25.06
CA SER A 540 13.86 19.65 25.14
C SER A 540 13.16 19.35 23.80
N LEU A 541 11.94 18.78 23.85
CA LEU A 541 11.09 18.58 22.67
C LEU A 541 10.91 19.88 21.85
N LEU A 542 11.02 21.01 22.53
CA LEU A 542 10.99 22.35 21.97
C LEU A 542 12.21 22.66 21.07
N ASP A 543 13.42 22.29 21.51
CA ASP A 543 14.65 22.51 20.75
C ASP A 543 14.67 21.71 19.47
N ARG A 544 14.03 20.53 19.49
CA ARG A 544 13.88 19.65 18.32
C ARG A 544 12.86 20.20 17.32
N ALA A 545 11.72 20.70 17.79
CA ALA A 545 10.71 21.34 16.95
C ALA A 545 11.29 22.59 16.25
N ILE A 546 12.15 23.33 16.92
CA ILE A 546 12.84 24.49 16.37
C ILE A 546 13.93 24.07 15.37
N ALA A 547 14.63 22.96 15.63
CA ALA A 547 15.64 22.42 14.72
C ALA A 547 15.03 21.88 13.44
N ASP A 548 13.94 21.08 13.52
CA ASP A 548 13.21 20.56 12.36
C ASP A 548 12.60 21.70 11.52
N ARG A 549 12.13 22.77 12.17
CA ARG A 549 11.63 23.96 11.47
C ARG A 549 12.73 24.74 10.76
N ARG A 550 13.93 24.82 11.34
CA ARG A 550 15.10 25.45 10.69
C ARG A 550 15.56 24.64 9.49
N GLN A 551 15.50 23.32 9.56
CA GLN A 551 15.84 22.41 8.46
C GLN A 551 14.84 22.50 7.31
N LEU A 552 13.54 22.62 7.59
CA LEU A 552 12.50 22.88 6.58
C LEU A 552 12.66 24.27 5.92
N ASN A 553 13.03 25.31 6.67
CA ASN A 553 13.29 26.64 6.11
C ASN A 553 14.61 26.73 5.33
N ALA A 554 15.59 25.87 5.63
CA ALA A 554 16.86 25.80 4.89
C ALA A 554 16.74 25.07 3.55
N MET A 555 15.67 24.31 3.33
CA MET A 555 15.39 23.64 2.04
C MET A 555 14.67 24.54 1.01
N THR A 556 14.33 25.77 1.34
CA THR A 556 13.63 26.71 0.46
C THR A 556 14.52 27.84 -0.02
N LEU A 557 15.59 27.55 -0.74
CA LEU A 557 16.20 28.46 -1.72
C LEU A 557 17.42 27.82 -2.40
N PRO A 558 17.34 27.39 -3.65
CA PRO A 558 18.51 27.31 -4.50
C PRO A 558 18.72 28.67 -5.18
N ASP A 559 19.86 29.24 -4.92
CA ASP A 559 20.38 30.45 -5.55
C ASP A 559 20.60 30.19 -7.04
N PHE A 560 19.96 30.99 -7.90
CA PHE A 560 20.16 30.99 -9.33
C PHE A 560 21.26 31.96 -9.69
N SER A 561 22.50 31.48 -9.76
CA SER A 561 23.55 32.14 -10.54
C SER A 561 24.68 31.15 -10.84
N ASP A 562 24.65 30.55 -12.05
CA ASP A 562 25.73 30.59 -13.03
C ASP A 562 25.34 29.83 -14.31
N PRO A 563 25.51 30.45 -15.48
CA PRO A 563 25.38 29.80 -16.78
C PRO A 563 26.76 29.36 -17.28
N GLU A 564 26.84 28.21 -17.85
CA GLU A 564 27.78 27.69 -18.82
C GLU A 564 28.34 26.30 -18.46
N THR A 565 27.84 25.31 -19.15
CA THR A 565 28.61 24.36 -19.98
C THR A 565 27.67 23.36 -20.67
N GLY A 566 27.65 23.39 -21.99
CA GLY A 566 26.84 22.50 -22.81
C GLY A 566 27.40 21.09 -22.87
N SER A 567 26.52 20.12 -22.76
CA SER A 567 26.77 18.75 -23.19
C SER A 567 25.44 18.00 -23.40
N VAL A 568 25.42 17.14 -24.40
CA VAL A 568 24.31 16.46 -25.03
C VAL A 568 23.52 15.45 -24.16
N HIS A 569 23.74 15.46 -22.85
CA HIS A 569 22.94 14.74 -21.85
C HIS A 569 21.76 15.55 -21.26
N ALA A 570 21.50 16.75 -21.80
CA ALA A 570 20.59 17.73 -21.21
C ALA A 570 19.09 17.39 -21.35
N THR A 571 18.67 16.52 -22.26
CA THR A 571 17.25 16.24 -22.47
C THR A 571 16.64 15.29 -21.44
N SER A 572 17.40 14.33 -20.93
CA SER A 572 16.97 13.41 -19.86
C SER A 572 16.95 14.11 -18.48
N ILE A 573 17.93 14.98 -18.24
CA ILE A 573 18.03 15.75 -17.01
C ILE A 573 17.00 16.88 -16.97
N ALA A 574 16.67 17.48 -18.12
CA ALA A 574 15.63 18.51 -18.22
C ALA A 574 14.23 17.94 -18.00
N ALA A 575 13.92 16.76 -18.51
CA ALA A 575 12.66 16.06 -18.24
C ALA A 575 12.52 15.69 -16.75
N SER A 576 13.59 15.20 -16.13
CA SER A 576 13.64 14.89 -14.71
C SER A 576 13.50 16.15 -13.84
N ARG A 577 14.12 17.27 -14.22
CA ARG A 577 14.01 18.56 -13.51
C ARG A 577 12.63 19.20 -13.68
N VAL A 578 11.99 19.07 -14.84
CA VAL A 578 10.62 19.52 -15.05
C VAL A 578 9.63 18.68 -14.24
N GLU A 579 9.85 17.38 -14.16
CA GLU A 579 9.06 16.48 -13.31
C GLU A 579 9.25 16.79 -11.82
N GLN A 580 10.48 17.09 -11.41
CA GLN A 580 10.81 17.51 -10.04
C GLN A 580 10.23 18.90 -9.73
N ALA A 581 10.34 19.86 -10.64
CA ALA A 581 9.74 21.19 -10.49
C ALA A 581 8.21 21.13 -10.47
N LEU A 582 7.57 20.27 -11.28
CA LEU A 582 6.12 20.04 -11.21
C LEU A 582 5.72 19.35 -9.91
N SER A 583 6.55 18.46 -9.37
CA SER A 583 6.37 17.85 -8.05
C SER A 583 6.53 18.87 -6.93
N GLU A 584 7.49 19.78 -7.03
CA GLU A 584 7.73 20.86 -6.05
C GLU A 584 6.63 21.93 -6.11
N VAL A 585 6.15 22.29 -7.32
CA VAL A 585 5.00 23.20 -7.49
C VAL A 585 3.72 22.54 -6.97
N ALA A 586 3.50 21.25 -7.21
CA ALA A 586 2.40 20.50 -6.61
C ALA A 586 2.52 20.44 -5.09
N SER A 587 3.74 20.29 -4.55
CA SER A 587 4.01 20.30 -3.10
C SER A 587 3.86 21.70 -2.48
N SER A 588 4.22 22.76 -3.19
CA SER A 588 4.06 24.15 -2.72
C SER A 588 2.60 24.62 -2.79
N LEU A 589 1.83 24.18 -3.77
CA LEU A 589 0.38 24.35 -3.83
C LEU A 589 -0.34 23.56 -2.73
N GLN A 590 0.20 22.41 -2.32
CA GLN A 590 -0.28 21.66 -1.15
C GLN A 590 -0.01 22.38 0.18
N SER A 591 0.98 23.26 0.27
CA SER A 591 1.29 24.00 1.50
C SER A 591 0.35 25.17 1.78
N SER A 592 -0.39 25.66 0.80
CA SER A 592 -1.35 26.76 0.92
C SER A 592 -2.80 26.31 1.13
N ALA A 593 -3.15 25.05 0.91
CA ALA A 593 -4.46 24.49 1.24
C ALA A 593 -4.50 24.02 2.71
N PRO A 594 -5.58 24.28 3.47
CA PRO A 594 -5.73 23.72 4.80
C PRO A 594 -5.70 22.19 4.70
N LYS A 595 -4.61 21.60 5.16
CA LYS A 595 -4.42 20.14 5.17
C LYS A 595 -5.42 19.53 6.16
N HIS A 596 -6.53 19.02 5.69
CA HIS A 596 -7.36 18.06 6.41
C HIS A 596 -6.71 16.64 6.28
N GLY A 597 -5.42 16.56 6.64
CA GLY A 597 -4.73 15.31 6.91
C GLY A 597 -4.64 15.09 8.42
N PRO A 598 -4.09 13.99 8.91
CA PRO A 598 -3.80 13.85 10.34
C PRO A 598 -3.03 15.10 10.77
N LEU A 599 -3.60 15.86 11.71
CA LEU A 599 -3.05 17.12 12.21
C LEU A 599 -1.59 16.91 12.51
N HIS A 600 -0.74 17.74 11.91
CA HIS A 600 0.69 17.67 12.18
C HIS A 600 0.90 17.67 13.70
N PRO A 601 1.72 16.78 14.28
CA PRO A 601 1.83 16.63 15.73
C PRO A 601 2.04 17.95 16.48
N TRP A 602 2.80 18.86 15.88
CA TRP A 602 3.07 20.18 16.44
C TRP A 602 1.84 21.12 16.42
N MET A 603 0.98 21.01 15.41
CA MET A 603 -0.29 21.76 15.39
C MET A 603 -1.24 21.27 16.50
N THR A 604 -1.30 19.97 16.72
CA THR A 604 -2.05 19.39 17.83
C THR A 604 -1.54 19.90 19.16
N LEU A 605 -0.22 19.92 19.37
CA LEU A 605 0.40 20.44 20.59
C LEU A 605 0.06 21.92 20.81
N ALA A 606 0.20 22.75 19.77
CA ALA A 606 -0.15 24.16 19.85
C ALA A 606 -1.64 24.39 20.20
N GLN A 607 -2.54 23.57 19.64
CA GLN A 607 -3.96 23.63 19.97
C GLN A 607 -4.25 23.24 21.42
N ILE A 608 -3.55 22.22 21.97
CA ILE A 608 -3.69 21.85 23.40
C ILE A 608 -3.33 23.05 24.29
N TRP A 609 -2.18 23.70 24.01
CA TRP A 609 -1.77 24.89 24.76
C TRP A 609 -2.75 26.05 24.63
N LEU A 610 -3.31 26.28 23.45
CA LEU A 610 -4.31 27.34 23.24
C LEU A 610 -5.63 27.05 23.98
N HIS A 611 -6.08 25.78 24.05
CA HIS A 611 -7.25 25.43 24.86
C HIS A 611 -7.01 25.64 26.34
N ALA A 612 -5.84 25.26 26.84
CA ALA A 612 -5.45 25.53 28.23
C ALA A 612 -5.40 27.06 28.50
N ALA A 613 -4.84 27.84 27.60
CA ALA A 613 -4.83 29.30 27.70
C ALA A 613 -6.25 29.88 27.71
N GLU A 614 -7.17 29.39 26.88
CA GLU A 614 -8.58 29.82 26.85
C GLU A 614 -9.27 29.56 28.21
N VAL A 615 -9.01 28.41 28.85
CA VAL A 615 -9.52 28.11 30.19
C VAL A 615 -8.96 29.07 31.23
N TYR A 616 -7.65 29.36 31.22
CA TYR A 616 -7.03 30.32 32.14
C TYR A 616 -7.51 31.76 31.96
N VAL A 617 -7.79 32.15 30.69
CA VAL A 617 -8.44 33.44 30.38
C VAL A 617 -9.83 33.51 31.02
N GLY A 618 -10.62 32.43 30.92
CA GLY A 618 -11.93 32.31 31.59
C GLY A 618 -11.84 32.39 33.12
N MET A 619 -10.72 31.93 33.72
CA MET A 619 -10.45 32.03 35.14
C MET A 619 -9.89 33.43 35.56
N SER A 620 -9.72 34.33 34.61
CA SER A 620 -9.06 35.63 34.84
C SER A 620 -7.62 35.53 35.39
N LYS A 621 -6.86 34.50 34.94
CA LYS A 621 -5.47 34.25 35.29
C LYS A 621 -4.52 34.59 34.12
N PRO A 622 -4.17 35.87 33.92
CA PRO A 622 -3.42 36.30 32.73
C PRO A 622 -1.96 35.82 32.70
N ALA A 623 -1.35 35.51 33.85
CA ALA A 623 0.01 35.02 33.91
C ALA A 623 0.14 33.59 33.35
N GLU A 624 -0.73 32.67 33.81
CA GLU A 624 -0.77 31.30 33.38
C GLU A 624 -1.25 31.18 31.91
N ALA A 625 -2.23 32.01 31.52
CA ALA A 625 -2.65 32.10 30.14
C ALA A 625 -1.53 32.55 29.21
N SER A 626 -0.72 33.52 29.67
CA SER A 626 0.45 34.00 28.93
C SER A 626 1.51 32.90 28.77
N ALA A 627 1.77 32.13 29.81
CA ALA A 627 2.72 31.02 29.75
C ALA A 627 2.28 29.96 28.71
N CYS A 628 1.03 29.53 28.76
CA CYS A 628 0.47 28.58 27.77
C CYS A 628 0.49 29.14 26.33
N THR A 629 0.16 30.42 26.18
CA THR A 629 0.18 31.09 24.87
C THR A 629 1.60 31.23 24.34
N GLN A 630 2.59 31.44 25.22
CA GLN A 630 4.00 31.47 24.84
C GLN A 630 4.48 30.12 24.29
N GLU A 631 4.07 29.00 24.89
CA GLU A 631 4.39 27.66 24.38
C GLU A 631 3.78 27.46 22.96
N ALA A 632 2.52 27.84 22.74
CA ALA A 632 1.93 27.80 21.42
C ALA A 632 2.63 28.77 20.43
N SER A 633 3.05 29.96 20.89
CA SER A 633 3.76 30.95 20.08
C SER A 633 5.16 30.49 19.67
N ASN A 634 5.84 29.71 20.51
CA ASN A 634 7.14 29.15 20.20
C ASN A 634 7.04 28.17 19.01
N LEU A 635 5.91 27.45 18.90
CA LEU A 635 5.64 26.54 17.78
C LEU A 635 5.18 27.28 16.53
N PHE A 636 4.21 28.18 16.66
CA PHE A 636 3.57 28.92 15.55
C PHE A 636 3.38 30.40 15.87
N PRO A 637 4.43 31.22 15.81
CA PRO A 637 4.37 32.63 16.22
C PRO A 637 3.43 33.49 15.37
N THR A 638 3.24 33.14 14.11
CA THR A 638 2.38 33.86 13.16
C THR A 638 0.95 33.28 13.05
N SER A 639 0.56 32.39 13.96
CA SER A 639 -0.80 31.86 13.95
C SER A 639 -1.82 32.92 14.42
N HIS A 640 -2.88 33.17 13.65
CA HIS A 640 -3.95 34.10 14.02
C HIS A 640 -4.60 33.73 15.37
N ASN A 641 -4.69 32.45 15.72
CA ASN A 641 -5.21 31.97 16.99
C ASN A 641 -4.31 32.36 18.16
N VAL A 642 -2.98 32.29 18.00
CA VAL A 642 -2.00 32.71 18.99
C VAL A 642 -2.08 34.21 19.19
N LEU A 643 -2.15 35.00 18.13
CA LEU A 643 -2.28 36.46 18.17
C LEU A 643 -3.60 36.88 18.81
N TYR A 644 -4.69 36.19 18.48
CA TYR A 644 -5.99 36.38 19.12
C TYR A 644 -5.92 36.17 20.64
N MET A 645 -5.25 35.10 21.09
CA MET A 645 -5.07 34.81 22.52
C MET A 645 -4.21 35.86 23.21
N LYS A 646 -3.15 36.32 22.58
CA LYS A 646 -2.31 37.47 23.09
C LYS A 646 -3.18 38.72 23.26
N GLY A 647 -4.06 39.01 22.31
CA GLY A 647 -5.02 40.11 22.40
C GLY A 647 -5.97 39.98 23.59
N GLN A 648 -6.52 38.81 23.83
CA GLN A 648 -7.40 38.54 24.99
C GLN A 648 -6.65 38.70 26.33
N ILE A 649 -5.40 38.25 26.40
CA ILE A 649 -4.57 38.39 27.60
C ILE A 649 -4.23 39.88 27.87
N ALA A 650 -3.89 40.66 26.82
CA ALA A 650 -3.67 42.09 26.91
C ALA A 650 -4.92 42.83 27.39
N GLU A 651 -6.12 42.43 26.89
CA GLU A 651 -7.39 42.94 27.32
C GLU A 651 -7.66 42.68 28.81
N LEU A 652 -7.38 41.46 29.30
CA LEU A 652 -7.48 41.12 30.73
C LEU A 652 -6.53 41.93 31.62
N ARG A 653 -5.37 42.33 31.11
CA ARG A 653 -4.42 43.18 31.79
C ARG A 653 -4.79 44.69 31.76
N GLY A 654 -5.84 45.03 31.03
CA GLY A 654 -6.27 46.41 30.81
C GLY A 654 -5.46 47.18 29.75
N ASN A 655 -4.59 46.51 28.99
CA ASN A 655 -3.76 47.11 27.94
C ASN A 655 -4.53 47.14 26.61
N ILE A 656 -5.51 48.03 26.48
CA ILE A 656 -6.44 48.06 25.36
C ILE A 656 -5.76 48.38 24.02
N ASP A 657 -4.74 49.25 24.01
CA ASP A 657 -4.01 49.59 22.78
C ASP A 657 -3.13 48.39 22.29
N GLU A 658 -2.59 47.65 23.20
CA GLU A 658 -1.83 46.44 22.90
C GLU A 658 -2.77 45.35 22.37
N ALA A 659 -3.92 45.15 23.00
CA ALA A 659 -4.94 44.20 22.54
C ALA A 659 -5.44 44.50 21.12
N LYS A 660 -5.70 45.80 20.85
CA LYS A 660 -6.08 46.27 19.51
C LYS A 660 -5.05 45.89 18.46
N ARG A 661 -3.77 46.15 18.73
CA ARG A 661 -2.66 45.81 17.81
C ARG A 661 -2.61 44.31 17.51
N TRP A 662 -2.72 43.45 18.53
CA TRP A 662 -2.73 42.00 18.35
C TRP A 662 -3.93 41.52 17.53
N TYR A 663 -5.11 42.13 17.72
CA TYR A 663 -6.32 41.76 16.93
C TYR A 663 -6.20 42.21 15.47
N GLU A 664 -5.64 43.44 15.24
CA GLU A 664 -5.41 43.91 13.86
C GLU A 664 -4.39 43.03 13.14
N GLU A 665 -3.32 42.60 13.83
CA GLU A 665 -2.34 41.68 13.28
C GLU A 665 -2.96 40.29 13.00
N ALA A 666 -3.81 39.77 13.88
CA ALA A 666 -4.52 38.49 13.66
C ALA A 666 -5.45 38.57 12.44
N LEU A 667 -6.13 39.70 12.22
CA LEU A 667 -6.99 39.93 11.06
C LEU A 667 -6.20 40.13 9.75
N SER A 668 -4.97 40.64 9.83
CA SER A 668 -4.10 40.71 8.64
C SER A 668 -3.75 39.32 8.09
N ILE A 669 -3.68 38.32 8.97
CA ILE A 669 -3.40 36.93 8.60
C ILE A 669 -4.67 36.20 8.20
N ASN A 670 -5.73 36.33 8.99
CA ASN A 670 -7.04 35.74 8.72
C ASN A 670 -8.15 36.82 8.77
N PRO A 671 -8.47 37.44 7.63
CA PRO A 671 -9.48 38.52 7.56
C PRO A 671 -10.89 38.09 7.94
N THR A 672 -11.20 36.80 7.92
CA THR A 672 -12.52 36.24 8.20
C THR A 672 -12.69 35.71 9.62
N HIS A 673 -11.71 35.94 10.51
CA HIS A 673 -11.78 35.42 11.88
C HIS A 673 -12.75 36.20 12.76
N VAL A 674 -14.00 35.72 12.81
CA VAL A 674 -15.14 36.36 13.45
C VAL A 674 -14.92 36.74 14.91
N LYS A 675 -14.33 35.86 15.69
CA LYS A 675 -14.02 36.12 17.11
C LYS A 675 -13.15 37.36 17.29
N THR A 676 -12.11 37.48 16.45
CA THR A 676 -11.21 38.65 16.46
C THR A 676 -11.94 39.93 16.03
N MET A 677 -12.79 39.87 14.98
CA MET A 677 -13.56 40.98 14.55
C MET A 677 -14.50 41.47 15.65
N GLN A 678 -15.19 40.56 16.35
CA GLN A 678 -16.09 40.91 17.46
C GLN A 678 -15.34 41.62 18.59
N ARG A 679 -14.20 41.08 19.01
CA ARG A 679 -13.40 41.71 20.09
C ARG A 679 -12.81 43.04 19.66
N LEU A 680 -12.30 43.15 18.44
CA LEU A 680 -11.81 44.43 17.91
C LEU A 680 -12.93 45.47 17.80
N GLY A 681 -14.12 45.06 17.35
CA GLY A 681 -15.26 45.94 17.30
C GLY A 681 -15.67 46.49 18.67
N LEU A 682 -15.68 45.66 19.71
CA LEU A 682 -15.91 46.07 21.10
C LEU A 682 -14.83 47.07 21.62
N ILE A 683 -13.55 46.79 21.35
CA ILE A 683 -12.43 47.70 21.73
C ILE A 683 -12.57 49.04 21.00
N LEU A 684 -12.85 49.03 19.71
CA LEU A 684 -13.04 50.26 18.95
C LEU A 684 -14.23 51.08 19.49
N HIS A 685 -15.28 50.42 19.95
CA HIS A 685 -16.39 51.09 20.64
C HIS A 685 -15.97 51.75 21.97
N GLN A 686 -15.18 51.04 22.80
CA GLN A 686 -14.61 51.59 24.04
C GLN A 686 -13.69 52.79 23.78
N LEU A 687 -12.95 52.79 22.67
CA LEU A 687 -12.08 53.87 22.23
C LEU A 687 -12.85 54.99 21.51
N GLN A 688 -14.19 55.00 21.56
CA GLN A 688 -15.12 55.98 20.94
C GLN A 688 -14.93 56.09 19.41
N ARG A 689 -14.39 55.08 18.73
CA ARG A 689 -14.26 55.02 17.26
C ARG A 689 -15.44 54.33 16.65
N TYR A 690 -16.64 54.92 16.80
CA TYR A 690 -17.93 54.29 16.50
C TYR A 690 -18.09 53.89 15.04
N SER A 691 -17.63 54.68 14.08
CA SER A 691 -17.76 54.38 12.65
C SER A 691 -16.95 53.14 12.23
N LEU A 692 -15.72 53.01 12.79
CA LEU A 692 -14.86 51.84 12.56
C LEU A 692 -15.40 50.62 13.29
N SER A 693 -15.92 50.78 14.51
CA SER A 693 -16.55 49.70 15.27
C SER A 693 -17.76 49.17 14.53
N GLU A 694 -18.63 50.02 14.02
CA GLU A 694 -19.81 49.64 13.23
C GLU A 694 -19.41 48.83 11.99
N LYS A 695 -18.40 49.31 11.26
CA LYS A 695 -17.91 48.61 10.06
C LYS A 695 -17.41 47.22 10.39
N VAL A 696 -16.48 47.07 11.37
CA VAL A 696 -15.92 45.80 11.77
C VAL A 696 -16.98 44.83 12.30
N LEU A 697 -17.93 45.31 13.10
CA LEU A 697 -19.03 44.48 13.61
C LEU A 697 -20.01 44.08 12.51
N ARG A 698 -20.26 44.94 11.53
CA ARG A 698 -21.07 44.61 10.34
C ARG A 698 -20.38 43.52 9.50
N ASP A 699 -19.08 43.66 9.28
CA ASP A 699 -18.26 42.63 8.60
C ASP A 699 -18.28 41.31 9.39
N ALA A 700 -18.20 41.37 10.73
CA ALA A 700 -18.29 40.19 11.59
C ALA A 700 -19.65 39.48 11.50
N VAL A 701 -20.76 40.26 11.44
CA VAL A 701 -22.09 39.68 11.23
C VAL A 701 -22.20 39.02 9.87
N GLN A 702 -21.68 39.67 8.84
CA GLN A 702 -21.64 39.07 7.50
C GLN A 702 -20.81 37.77 7.46
N ALA A 703 -19.64 37.72 8.09
CA ALA A 703 -18.81 36.53 8.20
C ALA A 703 -19.42 35.45 9.12
N LYS A 704 -20.11 35.86 10.22
CA LYS A 704 -20.73 34.93 11.20
C LYS A 704 -21.92 34.13 10.66
N CYS A 705 -22.50 34.55 9.55
CA CYS A 705 -23.58 33.75 8.94
C CYS A 705 -23.08 32.35 8.47
N TYR A 706 -21.78 32.10 8.53
CA TYR A 706 -21.12 30.90 7.97
C TYR A 706 -20.19 30.15 8.96
N CYS A 707 -20.11 30.56 10.22
CA CYS A 707 -19.28 29.84 11.23
C CYS A 707 -20.16 29.05 12.20
#